data_8d2dc1645a4fe01b6b7e68fab818b1ef
#
_entry.id   8d2dc1645a4fe01b6b7e68fab818b1ef
#
_cell.length_a   1.000
_cell.length_b   1.000
_cell.length_c   1.000
_cell.angle_alpha   90.00
_cell.angle_beta   90.00
_cell.angle_gamma   90.00
#
_symmetry.space_group_name_H-M   'P 1'
#
loop_
_entity.id
_entity.type
_entity.pdbx_description
1 polymer ?
#
loop_
_entity_poly.entity_id
_entity_poly.type
_entity_poly.pdbx_seq_one_letter_code
_entity_poly.pdbx_strand_id
1 'polypeptide(L)'
;MIILIDGHSIAFRAFYALPDSLVTKDGFPTNVIHGFLMMISKIIKDFDPEKLIITWDVSKRTFRTDLYEDYKGNRKSAPDEFKQQVKVLQKLIEKFNVPQVSLEGYEADDVLGTLSKSFNENNEEVLIVTGDRDSFQLISDKTNVLYTKKGISEVERYGETEFEEKYKISTSQYIEYLGLKGDSSDNIPGLPGVGEKTAINLLTDYENIENIYKNLENLTPKLKNTFIENKDLLMLSKELATIKRDLDIKLPETKIKESIFFNEEVLEKAENDIMKFELSRFLGERKEKTQTTKTEELNIELINEKIIDESIIFKYDSKNYFVTNNSFGEFKALEQLSNVISMSSQEFALGTEFELDIKSFFAFDCFLFLKDPSIKPDNLISIIHFIDKYSEINKKSSLDEYLLFFKNNFDNIKKQFKEFQKDKKLFQIYQDVDFPMLDILSLMEKDGISVSLPKMKTLSKQLSKELETLKNKCFDITNKEFNLNSPKQLSEIFYNEMKFPILKKTPKGAPSTDASVLEELSKNHDLPKYILKYRELEKIRSTYVDGLIPEVTENNKIHTHFNLFGTATGRLSSEKPNLQNIPNKTELGQKIRDFFISKPNFSFIIADYSQIELRVLAHLSQDSSMINILKNRDSDIHTETASRIFDVSIKDVTSDMRRKAKEVNFGLIYGMEAFGLSKSLDIEQKEAANLIESYFSQFPKIKGFLDNIVSEATKHSFTETLIGRKRYVRELNSSNFQIKAAGKRIAMNAPIQGTAADIMKIAMIRAVSYTHLTLPTIE
;
A
#
# COMPACT_ATOMS: atom_id res chain seq x y z
N MET A 1 -33.21 16.52 -3.10
CA MET A 1 -32.78 15.26 -2.47
C MET A 1 -32.12 15.53 -1.13
N ILE A 2 -32.45 14.74 -0.11
CA ILE A 2 -31.88 14.85 1.25
C ILE A 2 -30.91 13.69 1.45
N ILE A 3 -29.74 13.95 2.03
CA ILE A 3 -28.77 12.91 2.39
C ILE A 3 -28.71 12.75 3.91
N LEU A 4 -28.89 11.54 4.37
CA LEU A 4 -28.78 11.14 5.77
C LEU A 4 -27.54 10.24 5.95
N ILE A 5 -26.65 10.60 6.87
CA ILE A 5 -25.39 9.88 7.09
C ILE A 5 -25.36 9.23 8.46
N ASP A 6 -25.11 7.94 8.50
CA ASP A 6 -24.74 7.22 9.72
C ASP A 6 -23.31 7.60 10.14
N GLY A 7 -23.22 8.50 11.10
CA GLY A 7 -21.95 9.09 11.52
C GLY A 7 -20.95 8.08 12.08
N HIS A 8 -21.41 7.15 12.95
CA HIS A 8 -20.50 6.15 13.52
C HIS A 8 -20.03 5.12 12.51
N SER A 9 -20.92 4.62 11.66
CA SER A 9 -20.58 3.67 10.62
C SER A 9 -19.52 4.23 9.66
N ILE A 10 -19.71 5.48 9.21
CA ILE A 10 -18.77 6.15 8.31
C ILE A 10 -17.44 6.48 9.03
N ALA A 11 -17.49 6.92 10.29
CA ALA A 11 -16.29 7.17 11.08
C ALA A 11 -15.45 5.90 11.31
N PHE A 12 -16.09 4.75 11.60
CA PHE A 12 -15.38 3.46 11.69
C PHE A 12 -14.73 3.06 10.38
N ARG A 13 -15.41 3.27 9.25
CA ARG A 13 -14.83 3.04 7.93
C ARG A 13 -13.59 3.88 7.68
N ALA A 14 -13.64 5.16 8.02
CA ALA A 14 -12.52 6.07 7.90
C ALA A 14 -11.32 5.62 8.76
N PHE A 15 -11.58 5.20 10.01
CA PHE A 15 -10.57 4.74 10.94
C PHE A 15 -9.74 3.58 10.42
N TYR A 16 -10.39 2.58 9.81
CA TYR A 16 -9.70 1.39 9.29
C TYR A 16 -9.22 1.52 7.84
N ALA A 17 -9.68 2.54 7.10
CA ALA A 17 -9.30 2.74 5.70
C ALA A 17 -8.05 3.59 5.51
N LEU A 18 -7.79 4.51 6.44
CA LEU A 18 -6.65 5.43 6.37
C LEU A 18 -5.56 5.05 7.39
N PRO A 19 -4.29 5.33 7.07
CA PRO A 19 -3.18 4.98 7.96
C PRO A 19 -3.22 5.71 9.30
N ASP A 20 -2.84 5.04 10.39
CA ASP A 20 -2.67 5.62 11.72
C ASP A 20 -1.56 6.70 11.78
N SER A 21 -0.75 6.81 10.71
CA SER A 21 0.29 7.83 10.59
C SER A 21 -0.24 9.23 10.25
N LEU A 22 -1.54 9.37 9.98
CA LEU A 22 -2.19 10.65 9.82
C LEU A 22 -2.39 11.29 11.20
N VAL A 23 -1.49 12.22 11.56
CA VAL A 23 -1.50 12.91 12.84
C VAL A 23 -1.25 14.40 12.65
N THR A 24 -1.79 15.23 13.56
CA THR A 24 -1.42 16.67 13.64
C THR A 24 0.05 16.82 14.06
N LYS A 25 0.59 18.05 13.98
CA LYS A 25 1.94 18.37 14.45
C LYS A 25 2.16 17.97 15.91
N ASP A 26 1.12 18.00 16.72
CA ASP A 26 1.13 17.65 18.15
C ASP A 26 0.91 16.15 18.40
N GLY A 27 0.84 15.33 17.34
CA GLY A 27 0.68 13.87 17.43
C GLY A 27 -0.75 13.38 17.63
N PHE A 28 -1.77 14.22 17.52
CA PHE A 28 -3.17 13.80 17.60
C PHE A 28 -3.58 13.06 16.30
N PRO A 29 -4.16 11.85 16.37
CA PRO A 29 -4.55 11.09 15.19
C PRO A 29 -5.70 11.77 14.44
N THR A 30 -5.67 11.77 13.10
CA THR A 30 -6.64 12.48 12.25
C THR A 30 -7.23 11.63 11.14
N ASN A 31 -6.93 10.34 11.09
CA ASN A 31 -7.41 9.44 10.04
C ASN A 31 -8.96 9.35 9.99
N VAL A 32 -9.65 9.37 11.13
CA VAL A 32 -11.13 9.44 11.17
C VAL A 32 -11.63 10.75 10.57
N ILE A 33 -11.06 11.88 11.02
CA ILE A 33 -11.50 13.22 10.62
C ILE A 33 -11.32 13.38 9.11
N HIS A 34 -10.13 13.06 8.60
CA HIS A 34 -9.84 13.15 7.17
C HIS A 34 -10.70 12.21 6.32
N GLY A 35 -10.80 10.93 6.70
CA GLY A 35 -11.59 9.97 5.94
C GLY A 35 -13.08 10.30 5.92
N PHE A 36 -13.62 10.77 7.04
CA PHE A 36 -15.01 11.18 7.14
C PHE A 36 -15.32 12.39 6.25
N LEU A 37 -14.49 13.44 6.31
CA LEU A 37 -14.67 14.62 5.48
C LEU A 37 -14.44 14.35 3.99
N MET A 38 -13.53 13.45 3.64
CA MET A 38 -13.38 12.97 2.25
C MET A 38 -14.67 12.36 1.71
N MET A 39 -15.33 11.53 2.53
CA MET A 39 -16.60 10.92 2.10
C MET A 39 -17.70 11.97 1.95
N ILE A 40 -17.84 12.88 2.89
CA ILE A 40 -18.83 13.95 2.80
C ILE A 40 -18.60 14.81 1.56
N SER A 41 -17.38 15.28 1.34
CA SER A 41 -17.04 16.10 0.15
C SER A 41 -17.37 15.38 -1.15
N LYS A 42 -17.04 14.07 -1.22
CA LYS A 42 -17.38 13.24 -2.38
C LYS A 42 -18.89 13.11 -2.58
N ILE A 43 -19.63 12.85 -1.50
CA ILE A 43 -21.09 12.72 -1.55
C ILE A 43 -21.74 14.04 -2.00
N ILE A 44 -21.27 15.18 -1.49
CA ILE A 44 -21.76 16.49 -1.92
C ILE A 44 -21.49 16.70 -3.41
N LYS A 45 -20.31 16.36 -3.89
CA LYS A 45 -19.92 16.50 -5.31
C LYS A 45 -20.70 15.57 -6.23
N ASP A 46 -20.91 14.31 -5.82
CA ASP A 46 -21.55 13.29 -6.65
C ASP A 46 -23.07 13.45 -6.73
N PHE A 47 -23.73 14.00 -5.68
CA PHE A 47 -25.18 14.02 -5.54
C PHE A 47 -25.80 15.40 -5.43
N ASP A 48 -25.05 16.47 -5.24
CA ASP A 48 -25.51 17.87 -5.05
C ASP A 48 -26.77 17.99 -4.17
N PRO A 49 -26.72 17.58 -2.87
CA PRO A 49 -27.89 17.52 -2.01
C PRO A 49 -28.38 18.90 -1.59
N GLU A 50 -29.69 19.06 -1.36
CA GLU A 50 -30.24 20.25 -0.72
C GLU A 50 -29.91 20.31 0.76
N LYS A 51 -30.02 19.17 1.45
CA LYS A 51 -29.68 19.02 2.87
C LYS A 51 -28.81 17.77 3.07
N LEU A 52 -27.89 17.86 4.01
CA LEU A 52 -27.07 16.74 4.47
C LEU A 52 -27.12 16.73 5.99
N ILE A 53 -27.55 15.63 6.59
CA ILE A 53 -27.75 15.49 8.03
C ILE A 53 -26.99 14.27 8.51
N ILE A 54 -26.27 14.41 9.62
CA ILE A 54 -25.47 13.33 10.20
C ILE A 54 -26.14 12.86 11.50
N THR A 55 -26.30 11.54 11.64
CA THR A 55 -26.85 10.93 12.85
C THR A 55 -25.75 10.29 13.69
N TRP A 56 -25.90 10.31 15.02
CA TRP A 56 -24.91 9.76 15.94
C TRP A 56 -25.57 8.93 17.05
N ASP A 57 -24.91 7.83 17.44
CA ASP A 57 -25.22 7.13 18.67
C ASP A 57 -24.69 7.92 19.87
N VAL A 58 -25.53 8.27 20.81
CA VAL A 58 -25.15 9.02 22.01
C VAL A 58 -25.26 8.21 23.30
N SER A 59 -26.08 7.18 23.32
CA SER A 59 -26.37 6.37 24.48
C SER A 59 -25.72 4.98 24.39
N LYS A 60 -25.11 4.52 25.49
CA LYS A 60 -24.68 3.12 25.63
C LYS A 60 -25.84 2.20 25.95
N ARG A 61 -26.92 2.72 26.54
CA ARG A 61 -28.13 2.00 26.90
C ARG A 61 -29.26 2.51 26.03
N THR A 62 -29.87 1.63 25.27
CA THR A 62 -30.97 1.90 24.36
C THR A 62 -32.16 1.00 24.73
N PHE A 63 -33.34 1.27 24.19
CA PHE A 63 -34.51 0.44 24.45
C PHE A 63 -34.25 -1.05 24.08
N ARG A 64 -33.36 -1.33 23.13
CA ARG A 64 -32.96 -2.69 22.76
C ARG A 64 -32.19 -3.40 23.87
N THR A 65 -31.30 -2.68 24.56
CA THR A 65 -30.58 -3.24 25.72
C THR A 65 -31.50 -3.42 26.93
N ASP A 66 -32.61 -2.68 27.02
CA ASP A 66 -33.63 -2.87 28.04
C ASP A 66 -34.52 -4.09 27.73
N LEU A 67 -34.76 -4.38 26.46
CA LEU A 67 -35.50 -5.58 26.00
C LEU A 67 -34.66 -6.86 26.09
N TYR A 68 -33.36 -6.77 25.80
CA TYR A 68 -32.46 -7.91 25.78
C TYR A 68 -31.06 -7.49 26.24
N GLU A 69 -30.67 -7.92 27.44
CA GLU A 69 -29.44 -7.49 28.10
C GLU A 69 -28.16 -7.86 27.30
N ASP A 70 -28.20 -9.00 26.58
CA ASP A 70 -27.10 -9.47 25.75
C ASP A 70 -27.02 -8.81 24.36
N TYR A 71 -27.91 -7.87 24.03
CA TYR A 71 -27.88 -7.14 22.76
C TYR A 71 -26.56 -6.41 22.59
N LYS A 72 -25.84 -6.64 21.47
CA LYS A 72 -24.48 -6.16 21.18
C LYS A 72 -23.41 -6.51 22.25
N GLY A 73 -23.71 -7.46 23.16
CA GLY A 73 -22.82 -7.86 24.24
C GLY A 73 -21.49 -8.49 23.78
N ASN A 74 -21.43 -9.04 22.58
CA ASN A 74 -20.23 -9.59 21.97
C ASN A 74 -19.35 -8.54 21.28
N ARG A 75 -19.78 -7.28 21.14
CA ARG A 75 -18.99 -6.19 20.51
C ARG A 75 -17.87 -5.73 21.44
N LYS A 76 -16.63 -5.70 20.92
CA LYS A 76 -15.49 -5.09 21.63
C LYS A 76 -15.69 -3.58 21.69
N SER A 77 -15.24 -2.96 22.79
CA SER A 77 -15.27 -1.49 22.88
C SER A 77 -14.40 -0.86 21.77
N ALA A 78 -14.87 0.23 21.18
CA ALA A 78 -14.10 0.98 20.20
C ALA A 78 -12.75 1.45 20.79
N PRO A 79 -11.66 1.49 19.98
CA PRO A 79 -10.37 2.01 20.41
C PRO A 79 -10.48 3.44 20.97
N ASP A 80 -9.64 3.78 21.92
CA ASP A 80 -9.70 5.10 22.56
C ASP A 80 -9.30 6.22 21.60
N GLU A 81 -8.39 5.95 20.67
CA GLU A 81 -8.03 6.87 19.60
C GLU A 81 -9.21 7.17 18.67
N PHE A 82 -10.05 6.18 18.39
CA PHE A 82 -11.30 6.38 17.64
C PHE A 82 -12.27 7.28 18.40
N LYS A 83 -12.54 6.99 19.68
CA LYS A 83 -13.46 7.76 20.52
C LYS A 83 -13.05 9.23 20.66
N GLN A 84 -11.73 9.48 20.79
CA GLN A 84 -11.19 10.84 20.87
C GLN A 84 -11.41 11.60 19.56
N GLN A 85 -11.15 10.98 18.42
CA GLN A 85 -11.33 11.60 17.11
C GLN A 85 -12.81 11.87 16.81
N VAL A 86 -13.73 10.94 17.13
CA VAL A 86 -15.18 11.14 16.92
C VAL A 86 -15.68 12.34 17.70
N LYS A 87 -15.26 12.54 18.96
CA LYS A 87 -15.63 13.72 19.75
C LYS A 87 -15.15 15.04 19.14
N VAL A 88 -13.94 15.03 18.56
CA VAL A 88 -13.40 16.18 17.86
C VAL A 88 -14.13 16.41 16.55
N LEU A 89 -14.40 15.34 15.80
CA LEU A 89 -15.14 15.38 14.54
C LEU A 89 -16.55 15.96 14.73
N GLN A 90 -17.30 15.53 15.74
CA GLN A 90 -18.63 16.07 16.05
C GLN A 90 -18.59 17.59 16.29
N LYS A 91 -17.62 18.09 17.06
CA LYS A 91 -17.42 19.53 17.28
C LYS A 91 -17.04 20.28 16.02
N LEU A 92 -16.24 19.67 15.13
CA LEU A 92 -15.90 20.25 13.84
C LEU A 92 -17.13 20.35 12.93
N ILE A 93 -17.93 19.28 12.85
CA ILE A 93 -19.17 19.25 12.06
C ILE A 93 -20.16 20.32 12.53
N GLU A 94 -20.27 20.55 13.86
CA GLU A 94 -21.09 21.64 14.42
C GLU A 94 -20.57 23.00 13.96
N LYS A 95 -19.26 23.26 14.10
CA LYS A 95 -18.63 24.51 13.63
C LYS A 95 -18.75 24.68 12.09
N PHE A 96 -18.82 23.59 11.36
CA PHE A 96 -18.98 23.58 9.90
C PHE A 96 -20.44 23.88 9.48
N ASN A 97 -21.33 24.11 10.43
CA ASN A 97 -22.74 24.32 10.21
C ASN A 97 -23.43 23.20 9.40
N VAL A 98 -23.04 21.96 9.69
CA VAL A 98 -23.68 20.75 9.13
C VAL A 98 -24.59 20.17 10.21
N PRO A 99 -25.89 19.99 9.94
CA PRO A 99 -26.85 19.48 10.92
C PRO A 99 -26.45 18.10 11.45
N GLN A 100 -26.52 17.96 12.75
CA GLN A 100 -26.32 16.70 13.46
C GLN A 100 -27.56 16.40 14.30
N VAL A 101 -28.01 15.13 14.27
CA VAL A 101 -29.18 14.68 15.03
C VAL A 101 -28.83 13.43 15.80
N SER A 102 -29.25 13.38 17.06
CA SER A 102 -29.14 12.20 17.93
C SER A 102 -30.26 12.24 18.95
N LEU A 103 -30.66 11.08 19.45
CA LEU A 103 -31.71 11.01 20.50
C LEU A 103 -31.27 10.03 21.59
N GLU A 104 -31.34 10.46 22.84
CA GLU A 104 -30.96 9.61 23.96
C GLU A 104 -31.92 8.43 24.13
N GLY A 105 -31.39 7.23 24.37
CA GLY A 105 -32.15 5.98 24.47
C GLY A 105 -32.43 5.27 23.15
N TYR A 106 -32.02 5.87 22.03
CA TYR A 106 -32.16 5.31 20.66
C TYR A 106 -30.83 5.25 19.92
N GLU A 107 -30.75 4.43 18.89
CA GLU A 107 -29.58 4.28 18.03
C GLU A 107 -29.68 5.23 16.83
N ALA A 108 -28.54 5.50 16.19
CA ALA A 108 -28.48 6.32 14.98
C ALA A 108 -29.43 5.81 13.88
N ASP A 109 -29.60 4.50 13.76
CA ASP A 109 -30.49 3.88 12.78
C ASP A 109 -31.96 4.23 13.00
N ASP A 110 -32.42 4.33 14.27
CA ASP A 110 -33.78 4.74 14.61
C ASP A 110 -34.01 6.23 14.24
N VAL A 111 -33.00 7.06 14.42
CA VAL A 111 -33.01 8.45 14.00
C VAL A 111 -33.06 8.55 12.46
N LEU A 112 -32.23 7.76 11.74
CA LEU A 112 -32.25 7.66 10.26
C LEU A 112 -33.63 7.23 9.75
N GLY A 113 -34.20 6.19 10.36
CA GLY A 113 -35.52 5.68 10.00
C GLY A 113 -36.64 6.72 10.18
N THR A 114 -36.60 7.47 11.27
CA THR A 114 -37.58 8.54 11.56
C THR A 114 -37.44 9.72 10.63
N LEU A 115 -36.18 10.20 10.40
CA LEU A 115 -35.92 11.32 9.49
C LEU A 115 -36.30 10.94 8.06
N SER A 116 -35.92 9.73 7.57
CA SER A 116 -36.26 9.33 6.20
C SER A 116 -37.76 9.29 5.97
N LYS A 117 -38.53 8.74 6.93
CA LYS A 117 -40.01 8.72 6.86
C LYS A 117 -40.58 10.15 6.81
N SER A 118 -40.14 11.03 7.73
CA SER A 118 -40.65 12.39 7.81
C SER A 118 -40.36 13.21 6.56
N PHE A 119 -39.18 13.05 5.93
CA PHE A 119 -38.87 13.68 4.65
C PHE A 119 -39.69 13.12 3.49
N ASN A 120 -39.90 11.80 3.45
CA ASN A 120 -40.75 11.16 2.43
C ASN A 120 -42.22 11.62 2.53
N GLU A 121 -42.74 11.84 3.74
CA GLU A 121 -44.07 12.39 3.97
C GLU A 121 -44.18 13.83 3.42
N ASN A 122 -43.08 14.59 3.39
CA ASN A 122 -42.98 15.92 2.76
C ASN A 122 -42.68 15.80 1.25
N ASN A 123 -42.78 14.63 0.67
CA ASN A 123 -42.52 14.36 -0.77
C ASN A 123 -41.06 14.57 -1.21
N GLU A 124 -40.09 14.47 -0.28
CA GLU A 124 -38.65 14.60 -0.55
C GLU A 124 -38.01 13.24 -0.74
N GLU A 125 -37.09 13.12 -1.71
CA GLU A 125 -36.26 11.92 -1.91
C GLU A 125 -35.12 11.88 -0.90
N VAL A 126 -34.84 10.69 -0.36
CA VAL A 126 -33.81 10.47 0.67
C VAL A 126 -32.77 9.47 0.18
N LEU A 127 -31.50 9.76 0.42
CA LEU A 127 -30.37 8.83 0.26
C LEU A 127 -29.71 8.63 1.64
N ILE A 128 -29.80 7.40 2.15
CA ILE A 128 -29.13 7.01 3.41
C ILE A 128 -27.72 6.50 3.07
N VAL A 129 -26.71 7.02 3.73
CA VAL A 129 -25.30 6.59 3.58
C VAL A 129 -24.85 5.88 4.83
N THR A 130 -24.63 4.58 4.74
CA THR A 130 -24.25 3.74 5.87
C THR A 130 -23.38 2.54 5.44
N GLY A 131 -22.67 1.93 6.36
CA GLY A 131 -22.06 0.62 6.22
C GLY A 131 -22.81 -0.47 6.95
N ASP A 132 -24.01 -0.17 7.48
CA ASP A 132 -24.88 -1.14 8.15
C ASP A 132 -25.97 -1.64 7.19
N ARG A 133 -26.17 -2.95 7.16
CA ARG A 133 -27.19 -3.58 6.31
C ARG A 133 -28.59 -3.49 6.90
N ASP A 134 -28.71 -3.26 8.19
CA ASP A 134 -30.00 -3.17 8.83
C ASP A 134 -30.82 -2.00 8.26
N SER A 135 -30.15 -0.96 7.78
CA SER A 135 -30.75 0.17 7.07
C SER A 135 -31.44 -0.20 5.75
N PHE A 136 -31.23 -1.42 5.20
CA PHE A 136 -31.96 -1.86 4.00
C PHE A 136 -33.48 -1.99 4.23
N GLN A 137 -33.94 -2.16 5.47
CA GLN A 137 -35.37 -2.11 5.81
C GLN A 137 -36.00 -0.73 5.60
N LEU A 138 -35.18 0.30 5.39
CA LEU A 138 -35.62 1.68 5.16
C LEU A 138 -35.83 2.03 3.69
N ILE A 139 -35.42 1.13 2.77
CA ILE A 139 -35.58 1.31 1.33
C ILE A 139 -37.06 1.38 0.95
N SER A 140 -37.40 2.35 0.10
CA SER A 140 -38.75 2.56 -0.40
C SER A 140 -38.70 3.24 -1.79
N ASP A 141 -39.85 3.54 -2.36
CA ASP A 141 -39.97 4.31 -3.61
C ASP A 141 -39.22 5.68 -3.59
N LYS A 142 -39.05 6.27 -2.39
CA LYS A 142 -38.39 7.57 -2.18
C LYS A 142 -37.10 7.50 -1.37
N THR A 143 -36.77 6.34 -0.81
CA THR A 143 -35.56 6.17 0.00
C THR A 143 -34.64 5.10 -0.61
N ASN A 144 -33.42 5.50 -0.94
CA ASN A 144 -32.35 4.60 -1.37
C ASN A 144 -31.27 4.52 -0.30
N VAL A 145 -30.51 3.41 -0.29
CA VAL A 145 -29.35 3.23 0.59
C VAL A 145 -28.09 3.18 -0.23
N LEU A 146 -27.12 4.05 0.09
CA LEU A 146 -25.75 4.00 -0.42
C LEU A 146 -24.89 3.23 0.59
N TYR A 147 -24.73 1.94 0.31
CA TYR A 147 -23.99 1.03 1.18
C TYR A 147 -22.50 1.11 0.91
N THR A 148 -21.72 1.39 1.96
CA THR A 148 -20.25 1.43 1.89
C THR A 148 -19.67 0.03 2.08
N LYS A 149 -19.04 -0.57 1.05
CA LYS A 149 -18.60 -1.97 1.04
C LYS A 149 -17.19 -2.18 1.58
N LYS A 150 -16.22 -1.40 1.08
CA LYS A 150 -14.82 -1.51 1.47
C LYS A 150 -14.11 -0.15 1.36
N GLY A 151 -13.46 0.28 2.46
CA GLY A 151 -12.75 1.56 2.48
C GLY A 151 -13.68 2.75 2.26
N ILE A 152 -13.16 3.81 1.68
CA ILE A 152 -13.84 5.10 1.46
C ILE A 152 -14.46 5.19 0.06
N SER A 153 -14.04 4.34 -0.89
CA SER A 153 -14.30 4.49 -2.32
C SER A 153 -15.28 3.48 -2.92
N GLU A 154 -15.45 2.29 -2.31
CA GLU A 154 -16.36 1.28 -2.82
C GLU A 154 -17.75 1.43 -2.19
N VAL A 155 -18.69 1.97 -2.97
CA VAL A 155 -20.09 2.15 -2.57
C VAL A 155 -21.02 1.43 -3.55
N GLU A 156 -22.11 0.85 -3.04
CA GLU A 156 -23.18 0.26 -3.85
C GLU A 156 -24.50 0.95 -3.49
N ARG A 157 -25.25 1.41 -4.49
CA ARG A 157 -26.57 1.99 -4.28
C ARG A 157 -27.64 0.92 -4.39
N TYR A 158 -28.55 0.89 -3.42
CA TYR A 158 -29.69 -0.02 -3.37
C TYR A 158 -30.99 0.78 -3.34
N GLY A 159 -31.81 0.61 -4.37
CA GLY A 159 -33.24 0.85 -4.35
C GLY A 159 -33.99 -0.46 -4.19
N GLU A 160 -35.31 -0.47 -4.34
CA GLU A 160 -36.15 -1.68 -4.20
C GLU A 160 -35.70 -2.77 -5.18
N THR A 161 -35.50 -2.41 -6.45
CA THR A 161 -35.13 -3.34 -7.52
C THR A 161 -33.79 -4.03 -7.25
N GLU A 162 -32.71 -3.26 -6.97
CA GLU A 162 -31.39 -3.80 -6.70
C GLU A 162 -31.36 -4.66 -5.43
N PHE A 163 -32.19 -4.28 -4.45
CA PHE A 163 -32.33 -5.05 -3.23
C PHE A 163 -33.00 -6.42 -3.52
N GLU A 164 -34.15 -6.42 -4.20
CA GLU A 164 -34.90 -7.64 -4.54
C GLU A 164 -34.11 -8.60 -5.46
N GLU A 165 -33.38 -8.04 -6.42
CA GLU A 165 -32.49 -8.83 -7.27
C GLU A 165 -31.43 -9.58 -6.47
N LYS A 166 -30.88 -8.95 -5.43
CA LYS A 166 -29.79 -9.50 -4.62
C LYS A 166 -30.28 -10.44 -3.51
N TYR A 167 -31.29 -10.02 -2.78
CA TYR A 167 -31.77 -10.75 -1.59
C TYR A 167 -32.92 -11.72 -1.87
N LYS A 168 -33.57 -11.61 -3.04
CA LYS A 168 -34.72 -12.48 -3.46
C LYS A 168 -35.95 -12.38 -2.57
N ILE A 169 -36.08 -11.30 -1.81
CA ILE A 169 -37.22 -10.92 -0.97
C ILE A 169 -37.45 -9.42 -1.16
N SER A 170 -38.66 -8.94 -0.86
CA SER A 170 -38.94 -7.51 -0.89
C SER A 170 -38.31 -6.77 0.30
N THR A 171 -38.18 -5.44 0.17
CA THR A 171 -37.66 -4.61 1.26
C THR A 171 -38.55 -4.67 2.50
N SER A 172 -39.87 -4.79 2.34
CA SER A 172 -40.81 -4.96 3.43
C SER A 172 -40.65 -6.29 4.18
N GLN A 173 -40.12 -7.34 3.52
CA GLN A 173 -39.84 -8.64 4.14
C GLN A 173 -38.48 -8.67 4.86
N TYR A 174 -37.66 -7.62 4.76
CA TYR A 174 -36.31 -7.66 5.33
C TYR A 174 -36.30 -7.75 6.86
N ILE A 175 -37.24 -7.09 7.53
CA ILE A 175 -37.41 -7.20 8.99
C ILE A 175 -37.78 -8.62 9.39
N GLU A 176 -38.69 -9.25 8.64
CA GLU A 176 -39.08 -10.65 8.84
C GLU A 176 -37.90 -11.61 8.67
N TYR A 177 -37.08 -11.33 7.64
CA TYR A 177 -35.88 -12.10 7.35
C TYR A 177 -34.83 -11.97 8.50
N LEU A 178 -34.59 -10.78 9.03
CA LEU A 178 -33.70 -10.58 10.17
C LEU A 178 -34.24 -11.24 11.43
N GLY A 179 -35.53 -11.17 11.68
CA GLY A 179 -36.19 -11.89 12.81
C GLY A 179 -35.99 -13.38 12.73
N LEU A 180 -36.16 -13.99 11.55
CA LEU A 180 -36.04 -15.45 11.33
C LEU A 180 -34.55 -15.88 11.44
N LYS A 181 -33.65 -15.20 10.76
CA LYS A 181 -32.24 -15.59 10.67
C LYS A 181 -31.43 -15.20 11.91
N GLY A 182 -31.82 -14.08 12.57
CA GLY A 182 -31.02 -13.40 13.58
C GLY A 182 -29.84 -12.63 12.96
N ASP A 183 -29.09 -11.92 13.81
CA ASP A 183 -27.84 -11.27 13.48
C ASP A 183 -26.75 -11.52 14.54
N SER A 184 -25.70 -12.22 14.15
CA SER A 184 -24.57 -12.50 15.04
C SER A 184 -23.73 -11.27 15.36
N SER A 185 -23.75 -10.20 14.54
CA SER A 185 -23.00 -8.97 14.80
C SER A 185 -23.62 -8.16 15.95
N ASP A 186 -24.93 -8.19 16.05
CA ASP A 186 -25.71 -7.51 17.09
C ASP A 186 -26.21 -8.43 18.20
N ASN A 187 -25.82 -9.69 18.13
CA ASN A 187 -26.22 -10.74 19.05
C ASN A 187 -27.75 -10.95 19.10
N ILE A 188 -28.40 -10.80 17.94
CA ILE A 188 -29.83 -11.11 17.76
C ILE A 188 -29.96 -12.60 17.50
N PRO A 189 -30.68 -13.37 18.35
CA PRO A 189 -30.60 -14.82 18.32
C PRO A 189 -31.24 -15.46 17.07
N GLY A 190 -32.32 -14.88 16.53
CA GLY A 190 -33.09 -15.50 15.45
C GLY A 190 -33.80 -16.80 15.86
N LEU A 191 -34.33 -17.50 14.90
CA LEU A 191 -34.97 -18.80 15.12
C LEU A 191 -33.94 -19.93 15.02
N PRO A 192 -33.75 -20.79 16.03
CA PRO A 192 -32.72 -21.84 16.01
C PRO A 192 -32.81 -22.75 14.80
N GLY A 193 -31.69 -22.90 14.06
CA GLY A 193 -31.62 -23.75 12.87
C GLY A 193 -32.22 -23.14 11.59
N VAL A 194 -32.64 -21.88 11.62
CA VAL A 194 -33.08 -21.12 10.44
C VAL A 194 -31.94 -20.22 9.99
N GLY A 195 -31.29 -20.59 8.91
CA GLY A 195 -30.27 -19.76 8.25
C GLY A 195 -30.83 -19.00 7.06
N GLU A 196 -29.97 -18.24 6.38
CA GLU A 196 -30.29 -17.36 5.25
C GLU A 196 -31.21 -18.01 4.21
N LYS A 197 -30.82 -19.18 3.67
CA LYS A 197 -31.61 -19.87 2.64
C LYS A 197 -32.98 -20.29 3.13
N THR A 198 -33.09 -20.80 4.37
CA THR A 198 -34.36 -21.24 4.94
C THR A 198 -35.26 -20.04 5.19
N ALA A 199 -34.74 -18.93 5.69
CA ALA A 199 -35.52 -17.72 5.91
C ALA A 199 -36.09 -17.15 4.58
N ILE A 200 -35.26 -17.08 3.54
CA ILE A 200 -35.66 -16.63 2.19
C ILE A 200 -36.77 -17.53 1.64
N ASN A 201 -36.61 -18.86 1.68
CA ASN A 201 -37.63 -19.79 1.18
C ASN A 201 -38.98 -19.66 1.94
N LEU A 202 -38.91 -19.53 3.28
CA LEU A 202 -40.12 -19.32 4.08
C LEU A 202 -40.83 -18.02 3.73
N LEU A 203 -40.09 -16.94 3.49
CA LEU A 203 -40.68 -15.66 3.12
C LEU A 203 -41.17 -15.63 1.66
N THR A 204 -40.56 -16.41 0.79
CA THR A 204 -41.06 -16.60 -0.58
C THR A 204 -42.37 -17.39 -0.60
N ASP A 205 -42.49 -18.42 0.25
CA ASP A 205 -43.67 -19.31 0.29
C ASP A 205 -44.84 -18.71 1.09
N TYR A 206 -44.56 -17.94 2.15
CA TYR A 206 -45.55 -17.47 3.13
C TYR A 206 -45.63 -15.97 3.32
N GLU A 207 -44.74 -15.19 2.68
CA GLU A 207 -44.65 -13.72 2.70
C GLU A 207 -44.17 -13.11 4.03
N ASN A 208 -44.69 -13.57 5.17
CA ASN A 208 -44.34 -13.02 6.50
C ASN A 208 -44.46 -14.08 7.62
N ILE A 209 -43.91 -13.78 8.79
CA ILE A 209 -43.92 -14.67 9.97
C ILE A 209 -45.33 -15.01 10.40
N GLU A 210 -46.28 -14.07 10.32
CA GLU A 210 -47.66 -14.30 10.71
C GLU A 210 -48.32 -15.37 9.84
N ASN A 211 -48.10 -15.34 8.54
CA ASN A 211 -48.59 -16.34 7.60
C ASN A 211 -47.91 -17.69 7.77
N ILE A 212 -46.62 -17.72 8.16
CA ILE A 212 -45.91 -18.95 8.52
C ILE A 212 -46.64 -19.60 9.70
N TYR A 213 -47.01 -18.86 10.75
CA TYR A 213 -47.76 -19.39 11.89
C TYR A 213 -49.15 -19.90 11.51
N LYS A 214 -49.83 -19.28 10.55
CA LYS A 214 -51.14 -19.76 10.03
C LYS A 214 -51.01 -21.08 9.26
N ASN A 215 -49.81 -21.40 8.75
CA ASN A 215 -49.55 -22.54 7.87
C ASN A 215 -48.54 -23.54 8.47
N LEU A 216 -48.40 -23.60 9.78
CA LEU A 216 -47.43 -24.49 10.46
C LEU A 216 -47.58 -25.98 10.07
N GLU A 217 -48.78 -26.42 9.71
CA GLU A 217 -49.06 -27.81 9.28
C GLU A 217 -48.34 -28.17 7.96
N ASN A 218 -48.03 -27.20 7.15
CA ASN A 218 -47.34 -27.38 5.87
C ASN A 218 -45.80 -27.43 6.00
N LEU A 219 -45.27 -27.14 7.21
CA LEU A 219 -43.87 -27.22 7.48
C LEU A 219 -43.42 -28.64 7.83
N THR A 220 -42.10 -28.88 7.66
CA THR A 220 -41.52 -30.15 8.16
C THR A 220 -41.71 -30.25 9.68
N PRO A 221 -41.90 -31.47 10.26
CA PRO A 221 -42.14 -31.65 11.69
C PRO A 221 -41.11 -30.97 12.58
N LYS A 222 -39.84 -30.99 12.17
CA LYS A 222 -38.75 -30.33 12.87
C LYS A 222 -38.94 -28.82 12.89
N LEU A 223 -39.19 -28.21 11.74
CA LEU A 223 -39.33 -26.76 11.61
C LEU A 223 -40.61 -26.28 12.33
N LYS A 224 -41.72 -27.01 12.22
CA LYS A 224 -42.94 -26.74 12.95
C LYS A 224 -42.72 -26.70 14.47
N ASN A 225 -42.02 -27.69 15.02
CA ASN A 225 -41.68 -27.71 16.45
C ASN A 225 -40.80 -26.53 16.83
N THR A 226 -39.79 -26.20 16.00
CA THR A 226 -38.93 -25.06 16.25
C THR A 226 -39.72 -23.74 16.33
N PHE A 227 -40.69 -23.51 15.45
CA PHE A 227 -41.56 -22.34 15.48
C PHE A 227 -42.44 -22.29 16.72
N ILE A 228 -43.00 -23.43 17.15
CA ILE A 228 -43.87 -23.53 18.32
C ILE A 228 -43.09 -23.28 19.62
N GLU A 229 -41.91 -23.92 19.75
CA GLU A 229 -41.10 -23.86 20.97
C GLU A 229 -40.40 -22.50 21.15
N ASN A 230 -40.08 -21.76 20.06
CA ASN A 230 -39.29 -20.55 20.09
C ASN A 230 -40.07 -19.31 19.61
N LYS A 231 -41.40 -19.28 19.78
CA LYS A 231 -42.22 -18.16 19.34
C LYS A 231 -41.79 -16.83 19.95
N ASP A 232 -41.62 -16.80 21.27
CA ASP A 232 -41.26 -15.58 22.00
C ASP A 232 -39.85 -15.08 21.59
N LEU A 233 -38.90 -16.02 21.37
CA LEU A 233 -37.56 -15.69 20.90
C LEU A 233 -37.59 -15.09 19.49
N LEU A 234 -38.40 -15.61 18.60
CA LEU A 234 -38.56 -15.09 17.24
C LEU A 234 -39.19 -13.68 17.26
N MET A 235 -40.22 -13.47 18.08
CA MET A 235 -40.82 -12.14 18.20
C MET A 235 -39.85 -11.11 18.80
N LEU A 236 -39.11 -11.51 19.84
CA LEU A 236 -38.02 -10.67 20.39
C LEU A 236 -36.98 -10.34 19.33
N SER A 237 -36.53 -11.35 18.55
CA SER A 237 -35.51 -11.13 17.49
C SER A 237 -36.03 -10.17 16.42
N LYS A 238 -37.29 -10.28 16.02
CA LYS A 238 -37.91 -9.34 15.09
C LYS A 238 -38.00 -7.94 15.67
N GLU A 239 -38.38 -7.78 16.95
CA GLU A 239 -38.46 -6.48 17.62
C GLU A 239 -37.08 -5.82 17.75
N LEU A 240 -36.02 -6.56 18.13
CA LEU A 240 -34.63 -6.09 18.22
C LEU A 240 -34.11 -5.64 16.85
N ALA A 241 -34.43 -6.34 15.77
CA ALA A 241 -34.02 -5.99 14.40
C ALA A 241 -34.81 -4.79 13.82
N THR A 242 -35.96 -4.43 14.39
CA THR A 242 -36.82 -3.39 13.82
C THR A 242 -36.29 -1.99 14.15
N ILE A 243 -36.07 -1.17 13.13
CA ILE A 243 -35.73 0.24 13.25
C ILE A 243 -37.01 1.04 13.53
N LYS A 244 -36.98 1.87 14.61
CA LYS A 244 -38.09 2.78 14.94
C LYS A 244 -38.15 3.92 13.92
N ARG A 245 -39.37 4.30 13.52
CA ARG A 245 -39.62 5.33 12.49
C ARG A 245 -40.63 6.40 12.93
N ASP A 246 -40.86 6.53 14.23
CA ASP A 246 -41.92 7.36 14.81
C ASP A 246 -41.43 8.13 16.04
N LEU A 247 -40.16 8.44 16.11
CA LEU A 247 -39.55 9.18 17.20
C LEU A 247 -39.91 10.66 17.11
N ASP A 248 -40.04 11.33 18.25
CA ASP A 248 -40.29 12.77 18.30
C ASP A 248 -38.97 13.53 18.02
N ILE A 249 -38.71 13.80 16.77
CA ILE A 249 -37.49 14.45 16.26
C ILE A 249 -37.89 15.66 15.44
N LYS A 250 -37.34 16.84 15.80
CA LYS A 250 -37.48 18.05 15.00
C LYS A 250 -36.62 17.97 13.76
N LEU A 251 -37.21 18.17 12.58
CA LEU A 251 -36.49 18.16 11.30
C LEU A 251 -35.52 19.35 11.22
N PRO A 252 -34.24 19.13 10.86
CA PRO A 252 -33.31 20.21 10.60
C PRO A 252 -33.71 21.02 9.37
N GLU A 253 -33.67 22.35 9.47
CA GLU A 253 -34.00 23.26 8.38
C GLU A 253 -32.78 23.72 7.57
N THR A 254 -31.58 23.65 8.18
CA THR A 254 -30.31 24.12 7.59
C THR A 254 -30.02 23.43 6.25
N LYS A 255 -29.78 24.21 5.20
CA LYS A 255 -29.39 23.74 3.88
C LYS A 255 -27.89 23.57 3.81
N ILE A 256 -27.42 22.63 2.96
CA ILE A 256 -25.98 22.37 2.79
C ILE A 256 -25.22 23.61 2.30
N LYS A 257 -25.88 24.50 1.55
CA LYS A 257 -25.31 25.78 1.07
C LYS A 257 -24.98 26.76 2.20
N GLU A 258 -25.52 26.55 3.38
CA GLU A 258 -25.25 27.36 4.61
C GLU A 258 -24.03 26.80 5.37
N SER A 259 -23.53 25.64 5.02
CA SER A 259 -22.36 25.01 5.64
C SER A 259 -21.03 25.53 5.11
N ILE A 260 -19.96 25.15 5.79
CA ILE A 260 -18.57 25.47 5.43
C ILE A 260 -18.20 25.10 3.98
N PHE A 261 -18.87 24.13 3.39
CA PHE A 261 -18.62 23.70 2.01
C PHE A 261 -19.00 24.76 0.97
N PHE A 262 -19.86 25.72 1.31
CA PHE A 262 -20.38 26.75 0.39
C PHE A 262 -20.40 28.16 0.98
N ASN A 263 -20.28 28.34 2.30
CA ASN A 263 -20.43 29.63 3.00
C ASN A 263 -19.09 30.14 3.55
N GLU A 264 -18.62 31.29 3.04
CA GLU A 264 -17.34 31.90 3.40
C GLU A 264 -17.28 32.37 4.86
N GLU A 265 -18.38 32.88 5.44
CA GLU A 265 -18.38 33.30 6.83
C GLU A 265 -18.17 32.11 7.80
N VAL A 266 -18.75 30.95 7.48
CA VAL A 266 -18.56 29.72 8.25
C VAL A 266 -17.12 29.24 8.14
N LEU A 267 -16.54 29.38 6.95
CA LEU A 267 -15.16 29.01 6.69
C LEU A 267 -14.17 29.90 7.46
N GLU A 268 -14.35 31.23 7.47
CA GLU A 268 -13.52 32.17 8.23
C GLU A 268 -13.55 31.86 9.73
N LYS A 269 -14.75 31.59 10.28
CA LYS A 269 -14.91 31.21 11.69
C LYS A 269 -14.21 29.88 12.05
N ALA A 270 -14.03 28.99 11.10
CA ALA A 270 -13.40 27.68 11.28
C ALA A 270 -11.91 27.63 10.87
N GLU A 271 -11.31 28.73 10.44
CA GLU A 271 -9.96 28.79 9.88
C GLU A 271 -8.89 28.14 10.77
N ASN A 272 -8.93 28.42 12.07
CA ASN A 272 -7.99 27.82 13.02
C ASN A 272 -8.10 26.30 13.12
N ASP A 273 -9.32 25.75 13.06
CA ASP A 273 -9.55 24.31 13.08
C ASP A 273 -9.15 23.69 11.74
N ILE A 274 -9.39 24.38 10.62
CA ILE A 274 -8.96 23.97 9.29
C ILE A 274 -7.44 23.84 9.24
N MET A 275 -6.73 24.84 9.72
CA MET A 275 -5.26 24.83 9.78
C MET A 275 -4.75 23.76 10.75
N LYS A 276 -5.34 23.63 11.93
CA LYS A 276 -4.94 22.66 12.95
C LYS A 276 -5.05 21.22 12.48
N PHE A 277 -6.13 20.89 11.79
CA PHE A 277 -6.42 19.53 11.33
C PHE A 277 -6.13 19.32 9.85
N GLU A 278 -5.54 20.30 9.16
CA GLU A 278 -5.19 20.26 7.73
C GLU A 278 -6.38 19.92 6.81
N LEU A 279 -7.53 20.60 6.99
CA LEU A 279 -8.81 20.25 6.36
C LEU A 279 -9.14 21.00 5.08
N SER A 280 -8.29 21.90 4.60
CA SER A 280 -8.53 22.76 3.41
C SER A 280 -8.99 21.99 2.18
N ARG A 281 -8.44 20.79 1.96
CA ARG A 281 -8.74 19.91 0.86
C ARG A 281 -10.20 19.43 0.80
N PHE A 282 -10.93 19.42 1.92
CA PHE A 282 -12.29 18.87 2.01
C PHE A 282 -13.39 19.90 1.88
N LEU A 283 -13.02 21.17 1.78
CA LEU A 283 -13.95 22.30 1.81
C LEU A 283 -14.42 22.75 0.43
N GLY A 284 -14.20 21.96 -0.61
CA GLY A 284 -14.57 22.24 -1.99
C GLY A 284 -13.58 23.19 -2.67
N GLU A 285 -13.60 23.17 -4.02
CA GLU A 285 -12.92 24.20 -4.79
C GLU A 285 -13.55 25.55 -4.41
N ARG A 286 -12.84 26.34 -3.62
CA ARG A 286 -13.08 27.76 -3.68
C ARG A 286 -12.89 28.20 -5.13
N LYS A 287 -13.98 28.51 -5.78
CA LYS A 287 -13.90 29.57 -6.78
C LYS A 287 -13.42 30.78 -5.97
N GLU A 288 -12.10 30.95 -5.86
CA GLU A 288 -11.62 32.31 -5.76
C GLU A 288 -12.42 33.07 -6.80
N LYS A 289 -13.11 34.12 -6.36
CA LYS A 289 -13.44 35.23 -7.25
C LYS A 289 -12.14 35.92 -7.68
N THR A 290 -11.23 35.21 -8.24
CA THR A 290 -10.52 35.66 -9.39
C THR A 290 -11.65 35.77 -10.41
N GLN A 291 -11.94 37.03 -10.77
CA GLN A 291 -12.70 37.38 -11.95
C GLN A 291 -12.68 36.23 -12.93
N THR A 292 -13.84 35.77 -13.36
CA THR A 292 -13.97 34.94 -14.56
C THR A 292 -13.08 35.54 -15.64
N THR A 293 -11.81 35.27 -15.55
CA THR A 293 -10.99 35.10 -16.73
C THR A 293 -11.63 33.87 -17.36
N LYS A 294 -12.44 34.16 -18.42
CA LYS A 294 -12.67 33.23 -19.49
C LYS A 294 -11.47 32.29 -19.49
N THR A 295 -11.70 30.97 -19.53
CA THR A 295 -10.70 30.02 -20.01
C THR A 295 -10.12 30.66 -21.27
N GLU A 296 -9.08 31.45 -21.12
CA GLU A 296 -8.16 31.73 -22.18
C GLU A 296 -7.70 30.35 -22.57
N GLU A 297 -8.09 29.92 -23.77
CA GLU A 297 -7.46 28.79 -24.43
C GLU A 297 -5.97 29.06 -24.29
N LEU A 298 -5.30 28.25 -23.43
CA LEU A 298 -3.86 28.35 -23.22
C LEU A 298 -3.23 28.05 -24.57
N ASN A 299 -2.92 29.10 -25.35
CA ASN A 299 -2.17 28.97 -26.59
C ASN A 299 -0.79 28.44 -26.23
N ILE A 300 -0.62 27.11 -26.33
CA ILE A 300 0.67 26.43 -26.15
C ILE A 300 1.51 26.82 -27.36
N GLU A 301 2.39 27.78 -27.19
CA GLU A 301 3.37 28.15 -28.21
C GLU A 301 4.50 27.10 -28.25
N LEU A 302 4.69 26.53 -29.45
CA LEU A 302 5.88 25.74 -29.75
C LEU A 302 7.04 26.72 -29.91
N ILE A 303 7.86 26.83 -28.86
CA ILE A 303 9.04 27.66 -28.90
C ILE A 303 10.20 26.85 -29.49
N ASN A 304 10.70 27.33 -30.64
CA ASN A 304 11.98 26.88 -31.21
C ASN A 304 13.15 27.73 -30.69
N GLU A 305 13.09 28.19 -29.45
CA GLU A 305 14.16 28.99 -28.87
C GLU A 305 15.31 28.12 -28.40
N LYS A 306 16.52 28.57 -28.68
CA LYS A 306 17.78 27.86 -28.34
C LYS A 306 18.15 27.92 -26.86
N ILE A 307 17.55 28.82 -26.10
CA ILE A 307 17.91 29.09 -24.67
C ILE A 307 16.61 29.17 -23.87
N ILE A 308 16.46 28.31 -22.89
CA ILE A 308 15.40 28.38 -21.86
C ILE A 308 16.06 28.72 -20.53
N ASP A 309 15.82 29.95 -20.04
CA ASP A 309 16.37 30.46 -18.80
C ASP A 309 15.29 30.60 -17.73
N GLU A 310 15.68 30.38 -16.46
CA GLU A 310 14.81 30.47 -15.28
C GLU A 310 13.46 29.80 -15.44
N SER A 311 13.43 28.52 -15.80
CA SER A 311 12.19 27.78 -16.04
C SER A 311 12.09 26.50 -15.21
N ILE A 312 10.86 26.03 -15.03
CA ILE A 312 10.56 24.67 -14.58
C ILE A 312 10.30 23.82 -15.83
N ILE A 313 10.96 22.69 -15.94
CA ILE A 313 10.76 21.73 -17.02
C ILE A 313 10.26 20.39 -16.50
N PHE A 314 9.36 19.76 -17.27
CA PHE A 314 8.83 18.44 -16.95
C PHE A 314 8.41 17.70 -18.22
N LYS A 315 8.24 16.37 -18.11
CA LYS A 315 7.67 15.54 -19.18
C LYS A 315 6.22 15.21 -18.89
N TYR A 316 5.40 15.28 -19.94
CA TYR A 316 4.01 14.85 -19.91
C TYR A 316 3.67 14.19 -21.25
N ASP A 317 3.10 12.99 -21.23
CA ASP A 317 2.75 12.20 -22.42
C ASP A 317 3.87 12.13 -23.48
N SER A 318 5.10 11.79 -23.00
CA SER A 318 6.33 11.68 -23.80
C SER A 318 6.83 12.98 -24.48
N LYS A 319 6.24 14.13 -24.17
CA LYS A 319 6.67 15.45 -24.65
C LYS A 319 7.28 16.29 -23.53
N ASN A 320 8.12 17.24 -23.93
CA ASN A 320 8.83 18.11 -22.99
C ASN A 320 8.13 19.47 -22.92
N TYR A 321 7.89 19.94 -21.68
CA TYR A 321 7.24 21.22 -21.42
C TYR A 321 8.08 22.08 -20.49
N PHE A 322 7.99 23.40 -20.65
CA PHE A 322 8.57 24.38 -19.76
C PHE A 322 7.54 25.35 -19.24
N VAL A 323 7.79 25.91 -18.06
CA VAL A 323 6.98 26.95 -17.42
C VAL A 323 7.92 27.99 -16.84
N THR A 324 7.67 29.25 -17.15
CA THR A 324 8.30 30.43 -16.52
C THR A 324 7.24 31.19 -15.71
N ASN A 325 7.61 32.30 -15.07
CA ASN A 325 6.62 33.19 -14.44
C ASN A 325 5.58 33.74 -15.43
N ASN A 326 5.97 33.96 -16.69
CA ASN A 326 5.18 34.70 -17.66
C ASN A 326 4.69 33.83 -18.84
N SER A 327 5.34 32.71 -19.12
CA SER A 327 5.08 31.90 -20.31
C SER A 327 5.21 30.41 -20.03
N PHE A 328 4.69 29.59 -20.91
CA PHE A 328 4.86 28.14 -20.94
C PHE A 328 4.77 27.65 -22.38
N GLY A 329 5.32 26.47 -22.65
CA GLY A 329 5.28 25.91 -24.00
C GLY A 329 5.87 24.50 -24.07
N GLU A 330 5.77 23.88 -25.26
CA GLU A 330 6.42 22.64 -25.62
C GLU A 330 7.78 22.93 -26.25
N PHE A 331 8.83 22.14 -25.93
CA PHE A 331 10.11 22.24 -26.57
C PHE A 331 10.62 20.88 -27.06
N LYS A 332 11.38 20.86 -28.16
CA LYS A 332 11.86 19.61 -28.78
C LYS A 332 13.28 19.26 -28.41
N ALA A 333 14.16 20.23 -28.32
CA ALA A 333 15.55 20.03 -27.96
C ALA A 333 16.10 21.26 -27.22
N LEU A 334 16.94 21.01 -26.23
CA LEU A 334 17.61 22.04 -25.45
C LEU A 334 19.08 22.10 -25.87
N GLU A 335 19.46 23.13 -26.63
CA GLU A 335 20.87 23.34 -27.00
C GLU A 335 21.66 24.00 -25.87
N GLN A 336 20.99 24.79 -25.02
CA GLN A 336 21.57 25.37 -23.80
C GLN A 336 20.49 25.55 -22.74
N LEU A 337 20.73 24.98 -21.57
CA LEU A 337 19.89 25.14 -20.38
C LEU A 337 20.56 26.15 -19.43
N SER A 338 19.82 27.14 -18.95
CA SER A 338 20.31 28.09 -17.95
C SER A 338 19.27 28.19 -16.80
N ASN A 339 19.73 27.94 -15.58
CA ASN A 339 18.91 28.07 -14.35
C ASN A 339 17.57 27.28 -14.36
N VAL A 340 17.58 26.07 -14.92
CA VAL A 340 16.39 25.27 -15.09
C VAL A 340 16.16 24.34 -13.91
N ILE A 341 14.91 24.25 -13.44
CA ILE A 341 14.47 23.31 -12.41
C ILE A 341 13.70 22.15 -13.08
N SER A 342 14.27 20.95 -13.04
CA SER A 342 13.67 19.78 -13.65
C SER A 342 12.88 18.95 -12.64
N MET A 343 11.66 18.54 -13.04
CA MET A 343 10.78 17.62 -12.32
C MET A 343 10.90 16.17 -12.80
N SER A 344 11.66 15.92 -13.88
CA SER A 344 11.86 14.61 -14.49
C SER A 344 13.31 14.45 -14.92
N SER A 345 14.24 14.66 -13.99
CA SER A 345 15.67 14.85 -14.32
C SER A 345 16.30 13.64 -14.98
N GLN A 346 15.95 12.42 -14.54
CA GLN A 346 16.48 11.19 -15.13
C GLN A 346 16.00 11.00 -16.58
N GLU A 347 14.75 11.33 -16.88
CA GLU A 347 14.21 11.25 -18.24
C GLU A 347 14.83 12.31 -19.16
N PHE A 348 15.16 13.51 -18.63
CA PHE A 348 15.85 14.54 -19.39
C PHE A 348 17.30 14.16 -19.67
N ALA A 349 18.01 13.59 -18.69
CA ALA A 349 19.36 13.08 -18.88
C ALA A 349 19.43 12.05 -20.03
N LEU A 350 18.44 11.15 -20.13
CA LEU A 350 18.30 10.20 -21.24
C LEU A 350 18.10 10.87 -22.61
N GLY A 351 17.42 12.02 -22.63
CA GLY A 351 17.08 12.74 -23.86
C GLY A 351 18.15 13.70 -24.36
N THR A 352 19.19 13.99 -23.56
CA THR A 352 20.24 14.95 -23.92
C THR A 352 21.48 14.26 -24.50
N GLU A 353 22.18 14.91 -25.44
CA GLU A 353 23.51 14.50 -25.91
C GLU A 353 24.63 15.21 -25.11
N PHE A 354 24.26 16.09 -24.20
CA PHE A 354 25.17 16.93 -23.43
C PHE A 354 25.23 16.49 -21.96
N GLU A 355 26.39 16.68 -21.34
CA GLU A 355 26.57 16.53 -19.90
C GLU A 355 25.79 17.63 -19.17
N LEU A 356 24.99 17.23 -18.16
CA LEU A 356 24.17 18.17 -17.39
C LEU A 356 25.08 19.00 -16.46
N ASP A 357 25.00 20.33 -16.59
CA ASP A 357 25.73 21.23 -15.70
C ASP A 357 24.90 21.56 -14.44
N ILE A 358 25.40 21.18 -13.27
CA ILE A 358 24.77 21.42 -11.97
C ILE A 358 24.50 22.92 -11.68
N LYS A 359 25.17 23.82 -12.33
CA LYS A 359 24.97 25.27 -12.15
C LYS A 359 23.78 25.78 -12.94
N SER A 360 23.46 25.14 -14.05
CA SER A 360 22.40 25.54 -14.97
C SER A 360 21.18 24.61 -14.94
N PHE A 361 21.33 23.42 -14.38
CA PHE A 361 20.27 22.42 -14.31
C PHE A 361 20.09 21.91 -12.88
N PHE A 362 18.91 22.09 -12.28
CA PHE A 362 18.59 21.61 -10.95
C PHE A 362 17.58 20.47 -10.98
N ALA A 363 17.99 19.28 -10.52
CA ALA A 363 17.17 18.09 -10.43
C ALA A 363 16.31 18.12 -9.15
N PHE A 364 15.07 18.59 -9.25
CA PHE A 364 14.15 18.72 -8.11
C PHE A 364 13.69 17.37 -7.58
N ASP A 365 13.53 16.38 -8.43
CA ASP A 365 13.24 14.99 -8.08
C ASP A 365 14.35 14.36 -7.21
N CYS A 366 15.62 14.57 -7.55
CA CYS A 366 16.77 14.17 -6.72
C CYS A 366 16.73 14.84 -5.33
N PHE A 367 16.41 16.13 -5.29
CA PHE A 367 16.24 16.85 -4.03
C PHE A 367 15.15 16.25 -3.16
N LEU A 368 14.01 15.95 -3.74
CA LEU A 368 12.89 15.36 -3.00
C LEU A 368 13.23 14.00 -2.42
N PHE A 369 13.91 13.17 -3.19
CA PHE A 369 14.38 11.88 -2.72
C PHE A 369 15.37 11.98 -1.56
N LEU A 370 16.27 12.94 -1.60
CA LEU A 370 17.20 13.22 -0.50
C LEU A 370 16.50 13.75 0.75
N LYS A 371 15.48 14.58 0.56
CA LYS A 371 14.70 15.14 1.66
C LYS A 371 13.85 14.09 2.37
N ASP A 372 13.17 13.24 1.62
CA ASP A 372 12.38 12.11 2.16
C ASP A 372 12.28 10.98 1.12
N PRO A 373 13.07 9.91 1.26
CA PRO A 373 13.03 8.77 0.33
C PRO A 373 11.68 8.00 0.29
N SER A 374 10.73 8.30 1.15
CA SER A 374 9.38 7.75 1.07
C SER A 374 8.53 8.42 -0.02
N ILE A 375 8.93 9.61 -0.45
CA ILE A 375 8.40 10.27 -1.65
C ILE A 375 9.00 9.52 -2.84
N LYS A 376 8.16 9.05 -3.76
CA LYS A 376 8.61 8.41 -5.00
C LYS A 376 8.63 9.45 -6.13
N PRO A 377 9.72 10.18 -6.31
CA PRO A 377 9.78 11.30 -7.25
C PRO A 377 9.92 10.88 -8.72
N ASP A 378 9.97 9.60 -9.01
CA ASP A 378 9.81 8.99 -10.34
C ASP A 378 8.41 9.20 -10.93
N ASN A 379 7.50 9.77 -10.17
CA ASN A 379 6.14 10.07 -10.58
C ASN A 379 5.85 11.56 -10.34
N LEU A 380 5.56 12.28 -11.43
CA LEU A 380 5.25 13.71 -11.40
C LEU A 380 4.13 14.08 -10.41
N ILE A 381 3.14 13.20 -10.25
CA ILE A 381 2.07 13.39 -9.27
C ILE A 381 2.59 13.39 -7.83
N SER A 382 3.56 12.53 -7.52
CA SER A 382 4.18 12.51 -6.18
C SER A 382 4.93 13.80 -5.90
N ILE A 383 5.57 14.38 -6.91
CA ILE A 383 6.24 15.68 -6.84
C ILE A 383 5.22 16.80 -6.59
N ILE A 384 4.14 16.80 -7.36
CA ILE A 384 3.04 17.76 -7.23
C ILE A 384 2.44 17.71 -5.82
N HIS A 385 2.12 16.53 -5.32
CA HIS A 385 1.59 16.35 -3.97
C HIS A 385 2.59 16.70 -2.86
N PHE A 386 3.88 16.71 -3.16
CA PHE A 386 4.87 17.24 -2.23
C PHE A 386 4.88 18.77 -2.20
N ILE A 387 4.84 19.40 -3.39
CA ILE A 387 4.82 20.87 -3.53
C ILE A 387 3.53 21.44 -2.92
N ASP A 388 2.41 20.83 -3.27
CA ASP A 388 1.09 21.08 -2.71
C ASP A 388 0.39 19.75 -2.38
N LYS A 389 0.37 19.41 -1.10
CA LYS A 389 -0.26 18.19 -0.57
C LYS A 389 -1.75 18.07 -0.93
N TYR A 390 -2.37 19.19 -1.22
CA TYR A 390 -3.80 19.30 -1.48
C TYR A 390 -4.15 19.44 -2.97
N SER A 391 -3.15 19.37 -3.84
CA SER A 391 -3.38 19.41 -5.28
C SER A 391 -4.32 18.29 -5.74
N GLU A 392 -5.31 18.61 -6.53
CA GLU A 392 -6.25 17.65 -7.15
C GLU A 392 -5.69 17.00 -8.41
N ILE A 393 -4.52 17.43 -8.87
CA ILE A 393 -3.88 16.88 -10.07
C ILE A 393 -3.60 15.38 -9.88
N ASN A 394 -4.02 14.62 -10.87
CA ASN A 394 -3.90 13.17 -10.90
C ASN A 394 -3.59 12.69 -12.33
N LYS A 395 -3.44 11.38 -12.53
CA LYS A 395 -3.10 10.78 -13.84
C LYS A 395 -4.10 11.07 -14.98
N LYS A 396 -5.28 11.59 -14.67
CA LYS A 396 -6.31 11.95 -15.66
C LYS A 396 -6.39 13.45 -15.90
N SER A 397 -5.63 14.25 -15.16
CA SER A 397 -5.59 15.70 -15.33
C SER A 397 -5.02 16.08 -16.70
N SER A 398 -5.53 17.17 -17.26
CA SER A 398 -5.08 17.71 -18.55
C SER A 398 -3.70 18.34 -18.45
N LEU A 399 -3.04 18.52 -19.58
CA LEU A 399 -1.78 19.25 -19.65
C LEU A 399 -1.89 20.66 -19.06
N ASP A 400 -3.00 21.36 -19.35
CA ASP A 400 -3.24 22.72 -18.88
C ASP A 400 -3.27 22.81 -17.35
N GLU A 401 -3.83 21.79 -16.68
CA GLU A 401 -3.82 21.70 -15.21
C GLU A 401 -2.39 21.57 -14.67
N TYR A 402 -1.53 20.77 -15.30
CA TYR A 402 -0.12 20.65 -14.93
C TYR A 402 0.66 21.97 -15.15
N LEU A 403 0.48 22.61 -16.31
CA LEU A 403 1.13 23.88 -16.63
C LEU A 403 0.72 24.98 -15.65
N LEU A 404 -0.57 25.11 -15.37
CA LEU A 404 -1.11 26.07 -14.42
C LEU A 404 -0.60 25.80 -13.00
N PHE A 405 -0.53 24.53 -12.58
CA PHE A 405 0.03 24.16 -11.27
C PHE A 405 1.47 24.63 -11.11
N PHE A 406 2.34 24.31 -12.07
CA PHE A 406 3.75 24.71 -11.97
C PHE A 406 3.93 26.21 -12.07
N LYS A 407 3.12 26.91 -12.87
CA LYS A 407 3.12 28.38 -12.92
C LYS A 407 2.76 28.99 -11.57
N ASN A 408 1.67 28.55 -10.95
CA ASN A 408 1.21 29.06 -9.65
C ASN A 408 2.18 28.73 -8.49
N ASN A 409 2.94 27.66 -8.59
CA ASN A 409 3.90 27.24 -7.58
C ASN A 409 5.35 27.60 -7.90
N PHE A 410 5.62 28.36 -8.93
CA PHE A 410 6.95 28.66 -9.45
C PHE A 410 7.87 29.25 -8.37
N ASP A 411 7.45 30.31 -7.68
CA ASP A 411 8.23 30.96 -6.63
C ASP A 411 8.42 30.07 -5.39
N ASN A 412 7.41 29.28 -5.05
CA ASN A 412 7.50 28.32 -3.94
C ASN A 412 8.56 27.26 -4.23
N ILE A 413 8.61 26.73 -5.43
CA ILE A 413 9.59 25.72 -5.88
C ILE A 413 11.01 26.32 -5.83
N LYS A 414 11.19 27.54 -6.38
CA LYS A 414 12.49 28.26 -6.31
C LYS A 414 12.91 28.52 -4.84
N LYS A 415 11.98 28.88 -3.98
CA LYS A 415 12.26 29.07 -2.55
C LYS A 415 12.71 27.78 -1.87
N GLN A 416 12.02 26.67 -2.13
CA GLN A 416 12.39 25.36 -1.58
C GLN A 416 13.81 24.95 -2.01
N PHE A 417 14.18 25.22 -3.26
CA PHE A 417 15.54 24.99 -3.73
C PHE A 417 16.59 25.83 -2.98
N LYS A 418 16.34 27.14 -2.84
CA LYS A 418 17.25 28.03 -2.09
C LYS A 418 17.40 27.60 -0.63
N GLU A 419 16.35 27.08 -0.01
CA GLU A 419 16.39 26.51 1.35
C GLU A 419 17.22 25.24 1.41
N PHE A 420 17.09 24.35 0.42
CA PHE A 420 17.89 23.14 0.31
C PHE A 420 19.38 23.41 0.21
N GLN A 421 19.77 24.43 -0.56
CA GLN A 421 21.17 24.84 -0.68
C GLN A 421 21.80 25.26 0.67
N LYS A 422 20.99 25.65 1.67
CA LYS A 422 21.45 25.99 3.02
C LYS A 422 21.77 24.73 3.85
N ASP A 423 21.18 23.58 3.58
CA ASP A 423 21.57 22.30 4.18
C ASP A 423 22.81 21.75 3.48
N LYS A 424 23.96 22.23 3.93
CA LYS A 424 25.26 21.91 3.31
C LYS A 424 25.52 20.41 3.18
N LYS A 425 25.06 19.61 4.14
CA LYS A 425 25.28 18.16 4.15
C LYS A 425 24.46 17.45 3.06
N LEU A 426 23.16 17.73 2.99
CA LEU A 426 22.30 17.16 1.96
C LEU A 426 22.65 17.69 0.57
N PHE A 427 22.98 18.97 0.47
CA PHE A 427 23.38 19.57 -0.81
C PHE A 427 24.69 18.99 -1.34
N GLN A 428 25.64 18.64 -0.46
CA GLN A 428 26.84 17.93 -0.86
C GLN A 428 26.58 16.54 -1.40
N ILE A 429 25.66 15.76 -0.77
CA ILE A 429 25.25 14.45 -1.30
C ILE A 429 24.62 14.60 -2.68
N TYR A 430 23.79 15.62 -2.85
CA TYR A 430 23.18 15.95 -4.15
C TYR A 430 24.27 16.19 -5.20
N GLN A 431 25.22 17.08 -4.93
CA GLN A 431 26.28 17.49 -5.87
C GLN A 431 27.24 16.34 -6.20
N ASP A 432 27.67 15.59 -5.19
CA ASP A 432 28.78 14.66 -5.34
C ASP A 432 28.32 13.23 -5.67
N VAL A 433 27.02 12.91 -5.45
CA VAL A 433 26.52 11.54 -5.60
C VAL A 433 25.30 11.47 -6.53
N ASP A 434 24.14 12.05 -6.15
CA ASP A 434 22.91 11.73 -6.87
C ASP A 434 22.81 12.47 -8.21
N PHE A 435 23.27 13.71 -8.31
CA PHE A 435 23.25 14.45 -9.57
C PHE A 435 24.19 13.83 -10.64
N PRO A 436 25.45 13.50 -10.35
CA PRO A 436 26.32 12.85 -11.34
C PRO A 436 25.83 11.46 -11.78
N MET A 437 25.07 10.78 -10.92
CA MET A 437 24.49 9.49 -11.30
C MET A 437 23.47 9.61 -12.43
N LEU A 438 22.82 10.75 -12.64
CA LEU A 438 21.88 10.94 -13.74
C LEU A 438 22.53 10.68 -15.11
N ASP A 439 23.71 11.30 -15.32
CA ASP A 439 24.45 11.12 -16.57
C ASP A 439 24.98 9.70 -16.75
N ILE A 440 25.48 9.11 -15.65
CA ILE A 440 26.00 7.74 -15.68
C ILE A 440 24.88 6.75 -16.03
N LEU A 441 23.73 6.84 -15.38
CA LEU A 441 22.60 5.96 -15.66
C LEU A 441 22.07 6.17 -17.07
N SER A 442 22.03 7.42 -17.56
CA SER A 442 21.68 7.75 -18.93
C SER A 442 22.60 7.05 -19.95
N LEU A 443 23.91 7.11 -19.73
CA LEU A 443 24.89 6.45 -20.59
C LEU A 443 24.71 4.92 -20.58
N MET A 444 24.52 4.32 -19.38
CA MET A 444 24.30 2.88 -19.24
C MET A 444 23.04 2.41 -19.96
N GLU A 445 21.94 3.17 -19.85
CA GLU A 445 20.67 2.87 -20.51
C GLU A 445 20.76 3.00 -22.02
N LYS A 446 21.43 4.06 -22.53
CA LYS A 446 21.67 4.27 -23.98
C LYS A 446 22.56 3.18 -24.57
N ASP A 447 23.61 2.78 -23.86
CA ASP A 447 24.54 1.75 -24.34
C ASP A 447 23.89 0.36 -24.35
N GLY A 448 23.12 0.04 -23.34
CA GLY A 448 22.53 -1.28 -23.16
C GLY A 448 23.57 -2.40 -23.07
N ILE A 449 23.14 -3.64 -22.94
CA ILE A 449 24.00 -4.80 -22.87
C ILE A 449 23.78 -5.76 -24.05
N SER A 450 24.87 -6.23 -24.68
CA SER A 450 24.81 -7.15 -25.82
C SER A 450 24.39 -8.55 -25.36
N VAL A 451 23.52 -9.20 -26.14
CA VAL A 451 23.01 -10.54 -25.84
C VAL A 451 23.07 -11.48 -27.06
N SER A 452 23.14 -12.78 -26.78
CA SER A 452 23.11 -13.82 -27.81
C SER A 452 21.68 -14.35 -27.98
N LEU A 453 20.91 -13.80 -28.90
CA LEU A 453 19.55 -14.27 -29.22
C LEU A 453 19.49 -15.76 -29.60
N PRO A 454 20.47 -16.35 -30.35
CA PRO A 454 20.49 -17.79 -30.60
C PRO A 454 20.57 -18.64 -29.32
N LYS A 455 21.42 -18.29 -28.35
CA LYS A 455 21.51 -19.00 -27.06
C LYS A 455 20.19 -18.93 -26.29
N MET A 456 19.54 -17.75 -26.26
CA MET A 456 18.24 -17.55 -25.60
C MET A 456 17.17 -18.46 -26.23
N LYS A 457 17.03 -18.47 -27.55
CA LYS A 457 16.07 -19.34 -28.28
C LYS A 457 16.35 -20.83 -28.09
N THR A 458 17.61 -21.22 -27.99
CA THR A 458 17.99 -22.60 -27.72
C THR A 458 17.56 -23.06 -26.34
N LEU A 459 17.84 -22.24 -25.30
CA LEU A 459 17.43 -22.57 -23.93
C LEU A 459 15.90 -22.55 -23.78
N SER A 460 15.20 -21.64 -24.44
CA SER A 460 13.72 -21.59 -24.46
C SER A 460 13.14 -22.93 -24.96
N LYS A 461 13.66 -23.46 -26.07
CA LYS A 461 13.24 -24.75 -26.63
C LYS A 461 13.53 -25.91 -25.68
N GLN A 462 14.71 -25.93 -25.04
CA GLN A 462 15.09 -26.98 -24.09
C GLN A 462 14.16 -26.98 -22.87
N LEU A 463 13.91 -25.80 -22.27
CA LEU A 463 13.01 -25.67 -21.12
C LEU A 463 11.56 -26.01 -21.47
N SER A 464 11.09 -25.65 -22.66
CA SER A 464 9.75 -26.01 -23.13
C SER A 464 9.55 -27.52 -23.19
N LYS A 465 10.56 -28.28 -23.69
CA LYS A 465 10.52 -29.75 -23.75
C LYS A 465 10.53 -30.37 -22.34
N GLU A 466 11.33 -29.82 -21.42
CA GLU A 466 11.40 -30.32 -20.04
C GLU A 466 10.10 -30.05 -19.27
N LEU A 467 9.51 -28.86 -19.44
CA LEU A 467 8.23 -28.50 -18.88
C LEU A 467 7.09 -29.38 -19.37
N GLU A 468 7.05 -29.70 -20.68
CA GLU A 468 6.03 -30.60 -21.22
C GLU A 468 6.19 -32.01 -20.64
N THR A 469 7.44 -32.48 -20.48
CA THR A 469 7.71 -33.76 -19.83
C THR A 469 7.24 -33.82 -18.39
N LEU A 470 7.49 -32.76 -17.61
CA LEU A 470 7.03 -32.66 -16.22
C LEU A 470 5.50 -32.55 -16.12
N LYS A 471 4.89 -31.79 -17.02
CA LYS A 471 3.45 -31.64 -17.12
C LYS A 471 2.77 -32.99 -17.38
N ASN A 472 3.26 -33.76 -18.34
CA ASN A 472 2.73 -35.08 -18.63
C ASN A 472 2.87 -36.05 -17.45
N LYS A 473 4.03 -36.04 -16.74
CA LYS A 473 4.20 -36.82 -15.51
C LYS A 473 3.17 -36.48 -14.44
N CYS A 474 2.85 -35.19 -14.30
CA CYS A 474 1.80 -34.77 -13.34
C CYS A 474 0.42 -35.27 -13.77
N PHE A 475 0.11 -35.23 -15.07
CA PHE A 475 -1.16 -35.71 -15.61
C PHE A 475 -1.30 -37.24 -15.53
N ASP A 476 -0.22 -37.97 -15.77
CA ASP A 476 -0.19 -39.43 -15.61
C ASP A 476 -0.49 -39.85 -14.15
N ILE A 477 0.04 -39.13 -13.16
CA ILE A 477 -0.23 -39.40 -11.74
C ILE A 477 -1.67 -39.10 -11.36
N THR A 478 -2.26 -38.03 -11.92
CA THR A 478 -3.60 -37.59 -11.56
C THR A 478 -4.71 -38.13 -12.47
N ASN A 479 -4.35 -38.75 -13.60
CA ASN A 479 -5.25 -39.12 -14.68
C ASN A 479 -6.13 -37.97 -15.19
N LYS A 480 -5.65 -36.72 -15.08
CA LYS A 480 -6.38 -35.50 -15.43
C LYS A 480 -5.43 -34.43 -15.95
N GLU A 481 -5.93 -33.62 -16.89
CA GLU A 481 -5.30 -32.38 -17.27
C GLU A 481 -5.75 -31.23 -16.37
N PHE A 482 -4.81 -30.44 -15.89
CA PHE A 482 -5.07 -29.28 -15.05
C PHE A 482 -3.95 -28.24 -15.16
N ASN A 483 -4.21 -27.01 -14.70
CA ASN A 483 -3.20 -25.96 -14.67
C ASN A 483 -2.32 -26.09 -13.41
N LEU A 484 -1.05 -26.50 -13.60
CA LEU A 484 -0.06 -26.68 -12.52
C LEU A 484 0.27 -25.39 -11.78
N ASN A 485 -0.02 -24.23 -12.37
CA ASN A 485 0.15 -22.92 -11.74
C ASN A 485 -1.09 -22.44 -11.00
N SER A 486 -2.24 -23.14 -11.09
CA SER A 486 -3.48 -22.75 -10.43
C SER A 486 -3.54 -23.25 -8.98
N PRO A 487 -3.44 -22.39 -7.95
CA PRO A 487 -3.54 -22.82 -6.55
C PRO A 487 -4.90 -23.48 -6.23
N LYS A 488 -5.96 -23.06 -6.91
CA LYS A 488 -7.32 -23.60 -6.70
C LYS A 488 -7.44 -25.04 -7.21
N GLN A 489 -6.94 -25.30 -8.43
CA GLN A 489 -6.99 -26.66 -9.01
C GLN A 489 -6.08 -27.62 -8.26
N LEU A 490 -4.88 -27.16 -7.85
CA LEU A 490 -3.97 -27.96 -7.03
C LEU A 490 -4.56 -28.27 -5.64
N SER A 491 -5.23 -27.31 -5.02
CA SER A 491 -5.89 -27.55 -3.73
C SER A 491 -6.98 -28.61 -3.85
N GLU A 492 -7.76 -28.63 -4.95
CA GLU A 492 -8.76 -29.65 -5.22
C GLU A 492 -8.11 -31.03 -5.35
N ILE A 493 -7.08 -31.17 -6.18
CA ILE A 493 -6.37 -32.42 -6.41
C ILE A 493 -5.71 -32.92 -5.11
N PHE A 494 -4.96 -32.06 -4.42
CA PHE A 494 -4.21 -32.50 -3.25
C PHE A 494 -5.08 -32.89 -2.08
N TYR A 495 -6.08 -32.08 -1.75
CA TYR A 495 -6.82 -32.25 -0.51
C TYR A 495 -8.14 -32.97 -0.69
N ASN A 496 -8.81 -32.81 -1.84
CA ASN A 496 -10.10 -33.46 -2.06
C ASN A 496 -9.97 -34.82 -2.76
N GLU A 497 -9.04 -34.97 -3.73
CA GLU A 497 -8.87 -36.22 -4.47
C GLU A 497 -7.78 -37.11 -3.86
N MET A 498 -6.55 -36.61 -3.69
CA MET A 498 -5.42 -37.39 -3.16
C MET A 498 -5.38 -37.49 -1.63
N LYS A 499 -6.23 -36.72 -0.93
CA LYS A 499 -6.34 -36.73 0.54
C LYS A 499 -5.04 -36.41 1.28
N PHE A 500 -4.17 -35.54 0.74
CA PHE A 500 -2.97 -35.12 1.42
C PHE A 500 -3.30 -34.35 2.71
N PRO A 501 -2.41 -34.37 3.71
CA PRO A 501 -2.62 -33.62 4.95
C PRO A 501 -2.57 -32.12 4.70
N ILE A 502 -3.48 -31.37 5.35
CA ILE A 502 -3.48 -29.90 5.29
C ILE A 502 -2.44 -29.37 6.28
N LEU A 503 -1.26 -29.05 5.76
CA LEU A 503 -0.13 -28.55 6.58
C LEU A 503 -0.27 -27.06 6.91
N LYS A 504 -0.91 -26.26 6.03
CA LYS A 504 -1.04 -24.82 6.17
C LYS A 504 -2.31 -24.33 5.52
N LYS A 505 -2.89 -23.26 6.07
CA LYS A 505 -4.05 -22.56 5.48
C LYS A 505 -3.64 -21.15 5.03
N THR A 506 -4.31 -20.66 3.99
CA THR A 506 -4.18 -19.27 3.55
C THR A 506 -4.84 -18.32 4.56
N PRO A 507 -4.58 -17.00 4.54
CA PRO A 507 -5.26 -16.03 5.40
C PRO A 507 -6.80 -16.04 5.29
N LYS A 508 -7.33 -16.56 4.16
CA LYS A 508 -8.77 -16.71 3.92
C LYS A 508 -9.31 -18.10 4.35
N GLY A 509 -8.48 -18.91 5.03
CA GLY A 509 -8.88 -20.21 5.58
C GLY A 509 -8.82 -21.41 4.61
N ALA A 510 -8.55 -21.20 3.31
CA ALA A 510 -8.40 -22.29 2.35
C ALA A 510 -7.06 -23.03 2.53
N PRO A 511 -6.99 -24.34 2.21
CA PRO A 511 -5.73 -25.10 2.21
C PRO A 511 -4.68 -24.47 1.29
N SER A 512 -3.45 -24.30 1.77
CA SER A 512 -2.35 -23.68 1.01
C SER A 512 -1.67 -24.68 0.09
N THR A 513 -1.23 -24.21 -1.09
CA THR A 513 -0.38 -24.93 -2.04
C THR A 513 0.87 -24.13 -2.37
N ASP A 514 1.37 -23.36 -1.39
CA ASP A 514 2.61 -22.57 -1.55
C ASP A 514 3.85 -23.48 -1.57
N ALA A 515 5.00 -22.90 -1.91
CA ALA A 515 6.25 -23.64 -2.07
C ALA A 515 6.62 -24.45 -0.82
N SER A 516 6.44 -23.86 0.39
CA SER A 516 6.79 -24.53 1.64
C SER A 516 5.93 -25.76 1.92
N VAL A 517 4.65 -25.73 1.53
CA VAL A 517 3.74 -26.90 1.63
C VAL A 517 4.13 -27.96 0.60
N LEU A 518 4.43 -27.53 -0.63
CA LEU A 518 4.87 -28.46 -1.67
C LEU A 518 6.21 -29.13 -1.32
N GLU A 519 7.15 -28.40 -0.73
CA GLU A 519 8.44 -28.94 -0.26
C GLU A 519 8.24 -30.03 0.80
N GLU A 520 7.38 -29.78 1.78
CA GLU A 520 7.10 -30.78 2.80
C GLU A 520 6.39 -32.02 2.24
N LEU A 521 5.37 -31.83 1.38
CA LEU A 521 4.67 -32.92 0.72
C LEU A 521 5.58 -33.70 -0.24
N SER A 522 6.59 -33.05 -0.84
CA SER A 522 7.53 -33.67 -1.78
C SER A 522 8.44 -34.72 -1.15
N LYS A 523 8.57 -34.71 0.19
CA LYS A 523 9.34 -35.72 0.93
C LYS A 523 8.72 -37.11 0.80
N ASN A 524 7.39 -37.20 0.62
CA ASN A 524 6.65 -38.45 0.61
C ASN A 524 5.88 -38.71 -0.69
N HIS A 525 5.81 -37.72 -1.61
CA HIS A 525 4.97 -37.78 -2.80
C HIS A 525 5.68 -37.17 -4.02
N ASP A 526 5.61 -37.85 -5.16
CA ASP A 526 6.26 -37.38 -6.39
C ASP A 526 5.52 -36.22 -7.06
N LEU A 527 4.20 -36.14 -6.99
CA LEU A 527 3.43 -35.08 -7.63
C LEU A 527 3.82 -33.66 -7.14
N PRO A 528 3.88 -33.36 -5.82
CA PRO A 528 4.39 -32.08 -5.33
C PRO A 528 5.81 -31.77 -5.80
N LYS A 529 6.69 -32.79 -5.88
CA LYS A 529 8.07 -32.66 -6.35
C LYS A 529 8.13 -32.23 -7.83
N TYR A 530 7.31 -32.86 -8.69
CA TYR A 530 7.26 -32.47 -10.11
C TYR A 530 6.65 -31.09 -10.30
N ILE A 531 5.64 -30.72 -9.49
CA ILE A 531 5.03 -29.39 -9.53
C ILE A 531 6.01 -28.31 -9.07
N LEU A 532 6.79 -28.54 -8.02
CA LEU A 532 7.85 -27.61 -7.59
C LEU A 532 8.84 -27.36 -8.71
N LYS A 533 9.34 -28.46 -9.34
CA LYS A 533 10.30 -28.35 -10.44
C LYS A 533 9.69 -27.67 -11.67
N TYR A 534 8.45 -27.98 -11.98
CA TYR A 534 7.72 -27.31 -13.07
C TYR A 534 7.61 -25.82 -12.82
N ARG A 535 7.17 -25.39 -11.64
CA ARG A 535 7.04 -23.97 -11.28
C ARG A 535 8.36 -23.23 -11.29
N GLU A 536 9.45 -23.86 -10.81
CA GLU A 536 10.80 -23.30 -10.88
C GLU A 536 11.21 -23.04 -12.34
N LEU A 537 11.11 -24.05 -13.19
CA LEU A 537 11.50 -23.95 -14.60
C LEU A 537 10.61 -22.99 -15.38
N GLU A 538 9.30 -22.99 -15.12
CA GLU A 538 8.35 -22.09 -15.78
C GLU A 538 8.60 -20.63 -15.39
N LYS A 539 8.89 -20.35 -14.13
CA LYS A 539 9.29 -19.02 -13.67
C LYS A 539 10.57 -18.55 -14.37
N ILE A 540 11.57 -19.43 -14.45
CA ILE A 540 12.83 -19.12 -15.12
C ILE A 540 12.59 -18.86 -16.60
N ARG A 541 11.87 -19.75 -17.29
CA ARG A 541 11.58 -19.60 -18.72
C ARG A 541 10.79 -18.33 -19.01
N SER A 542 9.66 -18.14 -18.34
CA SER A 542 8.75 -17.02 -18.61
C SER A 542 9.35 -15.66 -18.27
N THR A 543 10.15 -15.57 -17.19
CA THR A 543 10.70 -14.29 -16.72
C THR A 543 12.03 -13.95 -17.37
N TYR A 544 12.96 -14.89 -17.42
CA TYR A 544 14.36 -14.62 -17.77
C TYR A 544 14.79 -15.13 -19.15
N VAL A 545 13.98 -15.95 -19.81
CA VAL A 545 14.28 -16.42 -21.17
C VAL A 545 13.28 -15.83 -22.15
N ASP A 546 12.03 -16.30 -22.11
CA ASP A 546 10.97 -15.84 -23.02
C ASP A 546 10.57 -14.39 -22.77
N GLY A 547 10.64 -13.92 -21.50
CA GLY A 547 10.36 -12.54 -21.14
C GLY A 547 11.41 -11.55 -21.62
N LEU A 548 12.68 -11.98 -21.79
CA LEU A 548 13.75 -11.11 -22.30
C LEU A 548 13.86 -11.11 -23.82
N ILE A 549 13.39 -12.14 -24.53
CA ILE A 549 13.50 -12.22 -26.00
C ILE A 549 12.82 -11.03 -26.71
N PRO A 550 11.61 -10.57 -26.31
CA PRO A 550 10.96 -9.41 -26.92
C PRO A 550 11.70 -8.08 -26.66
N GLU A 551 12.50 -8.02 -25.60
CA GLU A 551 13.25 -6.81 -25.20
C GLU A 551 14.56 -6.67 -25.98
N VAL A 552 14.93 -7.66 -26.81
CA VAL A 552 16.15 -7.62 -27.60
C VAL A 552 15.95 -6.75 -28.83
N THR A 553 16.73 -5.68 -28.93
CA THR A 553 16.72 -4.75 -30.07
C THR A 553 17.33 -5.38 -31.33
N GLU A 554 17.16 -4.75 -32.49
CA GLU A 554 17.77 -5.17 -33.76
C GLU A 554 19.30 -5.30 -33.70
N ASN A 555 19.94 -4.51 -32.84
CA ASN A 555 21.38 -4.56 -32.60
C ASN A 555 21.81 -5.66 -31.58
N ASN A 556 20.92 -6.58 -31.25
CA ASN A 556 21.12 -7.63 -30.24
C ASN A 556 21.52 -7.08 -28.86
N LYS A 557 20.88 -6.01 -28.42
CA LYS A 557 21.06 -5.43 -27.09
C LYS A 557 19.76 -5.42 -26.30
N ILE A 558 19.88 -5.46 -24.99
CA ILE A 558 18.79 -5.19 -24.06
C ILE A 558 19.11 -3.87 -23.35
N HIS A 559 18.13 -3.00 -23.28
CA HIS A 559 18.18 -1.73 -22.56
C HIS A 559 17.21 -1.82 -21.38
N THR A 560 17.75 -1.76 -20.16
CA THR A 560 16.96 -1.68 -18.94
C THR A 560 16.84 -0.25 -18.50
N HIS A 561 15.81 0.09 -17.76
CA HIS A 561 15.72 1.36 -17.06
C HIS A 561 16.24 1.22 -15.63
N PHE A 562 17.23 2.04 -15.25
CA PHE A 562 17.78 2.10 -13.89
C PHE A 562 17.12 3.22 -13.09
N ASN A 563 16.27 2.88 -12.13
CA ASN A 563 15.57 3.87 -11.32
C ASN A 563 16.44 4.31 -10.12
N LEU A 564 16.84 5.57 -10.10
CA LEU A 564 17.62 6.18 -9.01
C LEU A 564 16.82 6.29 -7.70
N PHE A 565 15.51 6.36 -7.80
CA PHE A 565 14.56 6.61 -6.70
C PHE A 565 13.75 5.36 -6.28
N GLY A 566 14.01 4.22 -6.91
CA GLY A 566 13.18 3.01 -6.79
C GLY A 566 13.20 2.37 -5.40
N THR A 567 14.22 2.64 -4.57
CA THR A 567 14.35 2.06 -3.24
C THR A 567 14.54 3.11 -2.16
N ALA A 568 13.92 2.90 -1.02
CA ALA A 568 14.04 3.82 0.12
C ALA A 568 15.42 3.77 0.83
N THR A 569 16.29 2.83 0.48
CA THR A 569 17.66 2.70 1.01
C THR A 569 18.69 3.41 0.13
N GLY A 570 18.30 3.99 -1.02
CA GLY A 570 19.19 4.63 -1.97
C GLY A 570 19.86 3.66 -2.95
N ARG A 571 19.58 2.35 -2.90
CA ARG A 571 20.01 1.40 -3.94
C ARG A 571 19.32 1.72 -5.26
N LEU A 572 20.01 1.51 -6.37
CA LEU A 572 19.39 1.53 -7.69
C LEU A 572 18.44 0.34 -7.83
N SER A 573 17.38 0.50 -8.61
CA SER A 573 16.57 -0.62 -9.08
C SER A 573 16.59 -0.66 -10.61
N SER A 574 16.32 -1.84 -11.17
CA SER A 574 16.27 -2.06 -12.62
C SER A 574 14.88 -2.54 -13.00
N GLU A 575 14.34 -1.96 -14.08
CA GLU A 575 13.01 -2.31 -14.60
C GLU A 575 12.92 -2.21 -16.12
N LYS A 576 11.97 -2.88 -16.72
CA LYS A 576 11.69 -2.85 -18.16
C LYS A 576 12.90 -3.17 -19.05
N PRO A 577 13.49 -4.37 -18.89
CA PRO A 577 13.25 -5.47 -17.94
C PRO A 577 14.10 -5.36 -16.68
N ASN A 578 13.71 -6.04 -15.58
CA ASN A 578 14.55 -6.11 -14.38
C ASN A 578 15.72 -7.09 -14.60
N LEU A 579 16.92 -6.57 -14.74
CA LEU A 579 18.16 -7.36 -14.92
C LEU A 579 18.89 -7.66 -13.61
N GLN A 580 18.54 -7.02 -12.49
CA GLN A 580 19.18 -7.23 -11.18
C GLN A 580 18.76 -8.55 -10.51
N ASN A 581 17.64 -9.14 -10.93
CA ASN A 581 17.11 -10.38 -10.33
C ASN A 581 17.48 -11.65 -11.12
N ILE A 582 18.44 -11.59 -12.04
CA ILE A 582 18.89 -12.76 -12.81
C ILE A 582 19.57 -13.76 -11.84
N PRO A 583 19.11 -15.02 -11.79
CA PRO A 583 19.67 -16.01 -10.88
C PRO A 583 21.15 -16.29 -11.20
N ASN A 584 21.97 -16.47 -10.17
CA ASN A 584 23.41 -16.70 -10.32
C ASN A 584 23.93 -17.96 -9.64
N LYS A 585 23.13 -18.62 -8.78
CA LYS A 585 23.59 -19.74 -7.95
C LYS A 585 23.30 -21.12 -8.56
N THR A 586 22.40 -21.21 -9.53
CA THR A 586 21.99 -22.47 -10.14
C THR A 586 22.64 -22.64 -11.51
N GLU A 587 22.75 -23.90 -11.99
CA GLU A 587 23.26 -24.21 -13.34
C GLU A 587 22.41 -23.49 -14.43
N LEU A 588 21.08 -23.40 -14.23
CA LEU A 588 20.21 -22.65 -15.12
C LEU A 588 20.49 -21.15 -15.07
N GLY A 589 20.79 -20.62 -13.89
CA GLY A 589 21.18 -19.22 -13.74
C GLY A 589 22.47 -18.91 -14.51
N GLN A 590 23.45 -19.80 -14.48
CA GLN A 590 24.66 -19.65 -15.29
C GLN A 590 24.34 -19.67 -16.79
N LYS A 591 23.50 -20.57 -17.27
CA LYS A 591 23.06 -20.62 -18.69
C LYS A 591 22.36 -19.33 -19.12
N ILE A 592 21.62 -18.68 -18.22
CA ILE A 592 20.98 -17.37 -18.49
C ILE A 592 22.05 -16.28 -18.56
N ARG A 593 23.03 -16.29 -17.65
CA ARG A 593 24.14 -15.33 -17.67
C ARG A 593 24.99 -15.45 -18.94
N ASP A 594 25.12 -16.64 -19.53
CA ASP A 594 25.80 -16.87 -20.81
C ASP A 594 25.11 -16.22 -22.02
N PHE A 595 23.90 -15.67 -21.84
CA PHE A 595 23.27 -14.87 -22.89
C PHE A 595 23.95 -13.52 -23.06
N PHE A 596 24.46 -12.95 -21.98
CA PHE A 596 25.12 -11.65 -21.98
C PHE A 596 26.53 -11.81 -22.49
N ILE A 597 26.84 -11.10 -23.55
CA ILE A 597 28.13 -11.20 -24.26
C ILE A 597 28.78 -9.84 -24.36
N SER A 598 30.11 -9.82 -24.37
CA SER A 598 30.85 -8.56 -24.64
C SER A 598 30.76 -8.18 -26.12
N LYS A 599 31.00 -6.91 -26.42
CA LYS A 599 31.22 -6.46 -27.82
C LYS A 599 32.42 -7.17 -28.40
N PRO A 600 32.51 -7.37 -29.75
CA PRO A 600 33.69 -7.92 -30.38
C PRO A 600 34.97 -7.19 -29.98
N ASN A 601 36.02 -7.91 -29.65
CA ASN A 601 37.30 -7.37 -29.13
C ASN A 601 37.26 -6.71 -27.76
N PHE A 602 36.17 -6.87 -26.99
CA PHE A 602 36.06 -6.43 -25.61
C PHE A 602 35.89 -7.61 -24.66
N SER A 603 36.16 -7.40 -23.39
CA SER A 603 35.93 -8.37 -22.32
C SER A 603 35.14 -7.71 -21.21
N PHE A 604 34.30 -8.50 -20.50
CA PHE A 604 33.69 -8.02 -19.27
C PHE A 604 34.73 -7.94 -18.16
N ILE A 605 34.71 -6.84 -17.43
CA ILE A 605 35.36 -6.71 -16.13
C ILE A 605 34.23 -6.70 -15.08
N ILE A 606 34.18 -7.74 -14.27
CA ILE A 606 33.15 -7.91 -13.23
C ILE A 606 33.85 -7.68 -11.89
N ALA A 607 33.39 -6.68 -11.15
CA ALA A 607 33.90 -6.34 -9.82
C ALA A 607 32.76 -6.31 -8.82
N ASP A 608 32.97 -6.94 -7.67
CA ASP A 608 32.03 -6.95 -6.55
C ASP A 608 32.72 -6.66 -5.24
N TYR A 609 32.04 -5.94 -4.36
CA TYR A 609 32.52 -5.68 -3.00
C TYR A 609 32.31 -6.91 -2.10
N SER A 610 33.41 -7.47 -1.62
CA SER A 610 33.34 -8.59 -0.66
C SER A 610 32.72 -8.14 0.66
N GLN A 611 31.54 -8.66 1.00
CA GLN A 611 30.88 -8.48 2.30
C GLN A 611 30.70 -7.01 2.72
N ILE A 612 30.30 -6.14 1.77
CA ILE A 612 30.26 -4.67 2.01
C ILE A 612 29.41 -4.30 3.22
N GLU A 613 28.25 -4.92 3.42
CA GLU A 613 27.35 -4.59 4.52
C GLU A 613 27.98 -4.96 5.89
N LEU A 614 28.67 -6.09 5.98
CA LEU A 614 29.40 -6.47 7.20
C LEU A 614 30.59 -5.52 7.46
N ARG A 615 31.27 -5.05 6.42
CA ARG A 615 32.34 -4.05 6.56
C ARG A 615 31.81 -2.70 7.02
N VAL A 616 30.66 -2.27 6.48
CA VAL A 616 29.97 -1.07 6.93
C VAL A 616 29.52 -1.20 8.37
N LEU A 617 28.91 -2.34 8.76
CA LEU A 617 28.52 -2.62 10.15
C LEU A 617 29.72 -2.55 11.10
N ALA A 618 30.84 -3.20 10.75
CA ALA A 618 32.06 -3.19 11.54
C ALA A 618 32.62 -1.74 11.71
N HIS A 619 32.59 -0.96 10.62
CA HIS A 619 33.03 0.43 10.64
C HIS A 619 32.12 1.31 11.51
N LEU A 620 30.82 1.23 11.33
CA LEU A 620 29.86 2.06 12.08
C LEU A 620 29.80 1.69 13.56
N SER A 621 29.87 0.39 13.90
CA SER A 621 29.86 -0.10 15.30
C SER A 621 31.19 0.07 15.99
N GLN A 622 32.31 0.25 15.25
CA GLN A 622 33.68 0.25 15.78
C GLN A 622 33.99 -1.01 16.61
N ASP A 623 33.42 -2.16 16.19
CA ASP A 623 33.70 -3.45 16.85
C ASP A 623 35.07 -3.97 16.42
N SER A 624 36.02 -3.98 17.36
CA SER A 624 37.40 -4.34 17.08
C SER A 624 37.56 -5.79 16.64
N SER A 625 36.75 -6.70 17.19
CA SER A 625 36.77 -8.12 16.81
C SER A 625 36.38 -8.31 15.35
N MET A 626 35.28 -7.71 14.93
CA MET A 626 34.82 -7.78 13.54
C MET A 626 35.76 -7.05 12.58
N ILE A 627 36.29 -5.88 12.95
CA ILE A 627 37.26 -5.13 12.16
C ILE A 627 38.51 -5.98 11.91
N ASN A 628 39.03 -6.66 12.94
CA ASN A 628 40.24 -7.47 12.81
C ASN A 628 40.03 -8.68 11.87
N ILE A 629 38.88 -9.34 11.94
CA ILE A 629 38.54 -10.43 11.01
C ILE A 629 38.48 -9.89 9.57
N LEU A 630 37.78 -8.78 9.34
CA LEU A 630 37.55 -8.23 8.00
C LEU A 630 38.80 -7.55 7.38
N LYS A 631 39.80 -7.20 8.17
CA LYS A 631 41.10 -6.71 7.67
C LYS A 631 41.97 -7.82 7.09
N ASN A 632 41.82 -9.05 7.57
CA ASN A 632 42.52 -10.20 7.02
C ASN A 632 41.84 -10.64 5.72
N ARG A 633 42.50 -10.44 4.58
CA ARG A 633 41.97 -10.74 3.24
C ARG A 633 41.78 -12.25 2.99
N ASP A 634 42.52 -13.07 3.68
CA ASP A 634 42.49 -14.54 3.54
C ASP A 634 41.46 -15.19 4.46
N SER A 635 40.83 -14.42 5.31
CA SER A 635 39.86 -14.90 6.32
C SER A 635 38.45 -14.87 5.79
N ASP A 636 37.73 -15.99 5.91
CA ASP A 636 36.28 -16.06 5.64
C ASP A 636 35.50 -15.66 6.88
N ILE A 637 34.86 -14.49 6.85
CA ILE A 637 34.10 -13.94 7.98
C ILE A 637 33.05 -14.93 8.53
N HIS A 638 32.43 -15.74 7.67
CA HIS A 638 31.39 -16.68 8.12
C HIS A 638 32.00 -17.88 8.85
N THR A 639 33.18 -18.34 8.42
CA THR A 639 33.96 -19.39 9.11
C THR A 639 34.50 -18.88 10.45
N GLU A 640 35.05 -17.67 10.47
CA GLU A 640 35.52 -17.02 11.71
C GLU A 640 34.39 -16.79 12.71
N THR A 641 33.24 -16.33 12.23
CA THR A 641 32.05 -16.17 13.08
C THR A 641 31.57 -17.51 13.60
N ALA A 642 31.53 -18.57 12.77
CA ALA A 642 31.17 -19.92 13.17
C ALA A 642 32.09 -20.46 14.25
N SER A 643 33.40 -20.34 14.06
CA SER A 643 34.42 -20.74 15.07
C SER A 643 34.12 -20.12 16.45
N ARG A 644 33.79 -18.84 16.50
CA ARG A 644 33.50 -18.09 17.71
C ARG A 644 32.15 -18.42 18.35
N ILE A 645 31.10 -18.53 17.52
CA ILE A 645 29.74 -18.80 18.04
C ILE A 645 29.60 -20.21 18.58
N PHE A 646 30.28 -21.19 17.93
CA PHE A 646 30.24 -22.60 18.33
C PHE A 646 31.39 -23.02 19.23
N ASP A 647 32.32 -22.10 19.53
CA ASP A 647 33.52 -22.34 20.35
C ASP A 647 34.36 -23.54 19.85
N VAL A 648 34.64 -23.54 18.54
CA VAL A 648 35.44 -24.58 17.88
C VAL A 648 36.62 -23.95 17.12
N SER A 649 37.68 -24.71 16.87
CA SER A 649 38.79 -24.20 16.06
C SER A 649 38.31 -23.97 14.60
N ILE A 650 38.96 -23.04 13.89
CA ILE A 650 38.62 -22.73 12.49
C ILE A 650 38.64 -24.00 11.60
N LYS A 651 39.54 -24.95 11.91
CA LYS A 651 39.68 -26.21 11.13
C LYS A 651 38.52 -27.18 11.37
N ASP A 652 37.87 -27.07 12.52
CA ASP A 652 36.74 -27.92 12.92
C ASP A 652 35.37 -27.34 12.54
N VAL A 653 35.32 -26.15 11.91
CA VAL A 653 34.09 -25.55 11.43
C VAL A 653 33.49 -26.37 10.29
N THR A 654 32.33 -26.95 10.55
CA THR A 654 31.58 -27.70 9.53
C THR A 654 30.86 -26.77 8.55
N SER A 655 30.48 -27.31 7.39
CA SER A 655 29.69 -26.57 6.41
C SER A 655 28.35 -26.08 6.97
N ASP A 656 27.73 -26.85 7.88
CA ASP A 656 26.47 -26.46 8.55
C ASP A 656 26.71 -25.33 9.56
N MET A 657 27.75 -25.39 10.37
CA MET A 657 28.11 -24.29 11.27
C MET A 657 28.37 -22.99 10.50
N ARG A 658 29.12 -23.09 9.40
CA ARG A 658 29.37 -21.93 8.51
C ARG A 658 28.08 -21.38 7.92
N ARG A 659 27.16 -22.26 7.50
CA ARG A 659 25.83 -21.86 6.97
C ARG A 659 25.01 -21.15 8.05
N LYS A 660 24.94 -21.72 9.26
CA LYS A 660 24.25 -21.10 10.41
C LYS A 660 24.84 -19.73 10.76
N ALA A 661 26.17 -19.63 10.84
CA ALA A 661 26.85 -18.36 11.10
C ALA A 661 26.59 -17.30 10.00
N LYS A 662 26.51 -17.72 8.73
CA LYS A 662 26.15 -16.82 7.64
C LYS A 662 24.74 -16.26 7.80
N GLU A 663 23.76 -17.11 8.13
CA GLU A 663 22.38 -16.65 8.39
C GLU A 663 22.30 -15.73 9.61
N VAL A 664 23.07 -15.99 10.66
CA VAL A 664 23.16 -15.10 11.83
C VAL A 664 23.77 -13.75 11.43
N ASN A 665 24.91 -13.74 10.71
CA ASN A 665 25.57 -12.51 10.27
C ASN A 665 24.63 -11.60 9.48
N PHE A 666 23.89 -12.13 8.51
CA PHE A 666 22.97 -11.34 7.69
C PHE A 666 21.64 -11.10 8.43
N GLY A 667 21.09 -12.11 9.11
CA GLY A 667 19.83 -11.98 9.81
C GLY A 667 19.83 -10.85 10.83
N LEU A 668 20.89 -10.71 11.59
CA LEU A 668 21.01 -9.66 12.62
C LEU A 668 21.13 -8.25 12.02
N ILE A 669 21.81 -8.09 10.89
CA ILE A 669 21.86 -6.82 10.14
C ILE A 669 20.45 -6.38 9.72
N TYR A 670 19.61 -7.37 9.34
CA TYR A 670 18.22 -7.12 8.94
C TYR A 670 17.24 -7.11 10.12
N GLY A 671 17.74 -7.11 11.36
CA GLY A 671 16.91 -7.08 12.56
C GLY A 671 16.07 -8.34 12.78
N MET A 672 16.59 -9.49 12.35
CA MET A 672 15.93 -10.79 12.55
C MET A 672 16.02 -11.19 14.02
N GLU A 673 14.89 -11.56 14.61
CA GLU A 673 14.79 -12.09 15.98
C GLU A 673 14.83 -13.62 15.98
N ALA A 674 14.91 -14.23 17.17
CA ALA A 674 15.04 -15.69 17.34
C ALA A 674 13.97 -16.50 16.59
N PHE A 675 12.72 -16.03 16.53
CA PHE A 675 11.66 -16.69 15.76
C PHE A 675 11.95 -16.71 14.25
N GLY A 676 12.39 -15.58 13.69
CA GLY A 676 12.76 -15.51 12.27
C GLY A 676 13.95 -16.41 11.94
N LEU A 677 14.99 -16.39 12.79
CA LEU A 677 16.18 -17.19 12.61
C LEU A 677 15.90 -18.70 12.75
N SER A 678 15.04 -19.11 13.70
CA SER A 678 14.63 -20.50 13.87
C SER A 678 13.96 -21.06 12.62
N LYS A 679 13.11 -20.26 11.97
CA LYS A 679 12.45 -20.63 10.72
C LYS A 679 13.42 -20.70 9.52
N SER A 680 14.38 -19.75 9.44
CA SER A 680 15.37 -19.72 8.37
C SER A 680 16.34 -20.90 8.43
N LEU A 681 16.68 -21.33 9.63
CA LEU A 681 17.65 -22.41 9.88
C LEU A 681 17.02 -23.80 10.07
N ASP A 682 15.69 -23.87 10.22
CA ASP A 682 14.94 -25.07 10.60
C ASP A 682 15.43 -25.69 11.92
N ILE A 683 15.56 -24.84 12.98
CA ILE A 683 16.00 -25.18 14.31
C ILE A 683 14.99 -24.72 15.36
N GLU A 684 15.14 -25.19 16.59
CA GLU A 684 14.30 -24.72 17.70
C GLU A 684 14.55 -23.24 18.01
N GLN A 685 13.50 -22.53 18.44
CA GLN A 685 13.58 -21.11 18.76
C GLN A 685 14.59 -20.82 19.89
N LYS A 686 14.74 -21.75 20.84
CA LYS A 686 15.72 -21.65 21.94
C LYS A 686 17.15 -21.73 21.41
N GLU A 687 17.41 -22.63 20.45
CA GLU A 687 18.73 -22.73 19.79
C GLU A 687 19.05 -21.46 19.04
N ALA A 688 18.09 -20.92 18.29
CA ALA A 688 18.25 -19.65 17.57
C ALA A 688 18.53 -18.48 18.53
N ALA A 689 17.87 -18.41 19.69
CA ALA A 689 18.14 -17.40 20.71
C ALA A 689 19.57 -17.52 21.27
N ASN A 690 20.05 -18.73 21.55
CA ASN A 690 21.40 -18.98 22.03
C ASN A 690 22.47 -18.56 21.00
N LEU A 691 22.20 -18.81 19.67
CA LEU A 691 23.10 -18.38 18.59
C LEU A 691 23.21 -16.85 18.54
N ILE A 692 22.09 -16.13 18.70
CA ILE A 692 22.07 -14.67 18.74
C ILE A 692 22.82 -14.14 19.95
N GLU A 693 22.62 -14.73 21.13
CA GLU A 693 23.31 -14.34 22.33
C GLU A 693 24.82 -14.59 22.24
N SER A 694 25.24 -15.76 21.74
CA SER A 694 26.65 -16.06 21.47
C SER A 694 27.27 -15.08 20.49
N TYR A 695 26.56 -14.71 19.43
CA TYR A 695 27.03 -13.70 18.47
C TYR A 695 27.29 -12.35 19.15
N PHE A 696 26.34 -11.83 19.90
CA PHE A 696 26.51 -10.54 20.58
C PHE A 696 27.53 -10.57 21.72
N SER A 697 27.78 -11.71 22.33
CA SER A 697 28.90 -11.86 23.31
C SER A 697 30.26 -11.73 22.62
N GLN A 698 30.41 -12.23 21.39
CA GLN A 698 31.62 -12.11 20.59
C GLN A 698 31.83 -10.75 19.96
N PHE A 699 30.69 -10.03 19.65
CA PHE A 699 30.69 -8.72 19.00
C PHE A 699 29.84 -7.71 19.81
N PRO A 700 30.27 -7.35 21.03
CA PRO A 700 29.42 -6.58 21.96
C PRO A 700 29.11 -5.16 21.50
N LYS A 701 30.02 -4.51 20.73
CA LYS A 701 29.79 -3.17 20.23
C LYS A 701 28.72 -3.13 19.14
N ILE A 702 28.49 -4.22 18.41
CA ILE A 702 27.43 -4.31 17.40
C ILE A 702 26.06 -4.20 18.05
N LYS A 703 25.83 -4.93 19.16
CA LYS A 703 24.56 -4.83 19.89
C LYS A 703 24.27 -3.41 20.35
N GLY A 704 25.25 -2.79 21.02
CA GLY A 704 25.10 -1.41 21.50
C GLY A 704 24.85 -0.41 20.36
N PHE A 705 25.50 -0.60 19.22
CA PHE A 705 25.28 0.21 18.03
C PHE A 705 23.85 0.08 17.47
N LEU A 706 23.34 -1.16 17.31
CA LEU A 706 21.99 -1.42 16.81
C LEU A 706 20.91 -0.88 17.76
N ASP A 707 21.08 -1.06 19.07
CA ASP A 707 20.17 -0.54 20.10
C ASP A 707 20.17 1.00 20.09
N ASN A 708 21.34 1.64 19.92
CA ASN A 708 21.47 3.08 19.85
C ASN A 708 20.78 3.65 18.58
N ILE A 709 20.93 3.01 17.42
CA ILE A 709 20.25 3.44 16.19
C ILE A 709 18.74 3.46 16.42
N VAL A 710 18.16 2.40 17.00
CA VAL A 710 16.71 2.34 17.26
C VAL A 710 16.29 3.43 18.24
N SER A 711 17.08 3.69 19.28
CA SER A 711 16.81 4.76 20.25
C SER A 711 16.81 6.13 19.59
N GLU A 712 17.85 6.45 18.82
CA GLU A 712 17.97 7.74 18.11
C GLU A 712 16.89 7.89 17.02
N ALA A 713 16.59 6.82 16.28
CA ALA A 713 15.51 6.83 15.31
C ALA A 713 14.14 7.04 15.95
N THR A 714 13.93 6.55 17.18
CA THR A 714 12.69 6.79 17.92
C THR A 714 12.54 8.25 18.31
N LYS A 715 13.64 8.91 18.69
CA LYS A 715 13.64 10.35 19.06
C LYS A 715 13.46 11.27 17.84
N HIS A 716 14.20 10.98 16.77
CA HIS A 716 14.31 11.87 15.61
C HIS A 716 13.42 11.48 14.43
N SER A 717 12.78 10.30 14.48
CA SER A 717 11.94 9.72 13.41
C SER A 717 12.70 9.40 12.12
N PHE A 718 14.04 9.38 12.11
CA PHE A 718 14.88 8.98 10.98
C PHE A 718 16.20 8.36 11.42
N THR A 719 16.85 7.66 10.47
CA THR A 719 18.24 7.22 10.54
C THR A 719 19.04 7.85 9.41
N GLU A 720 20.38 7.84 9.53
CA GLU A 720 21.29 8.42 8.52
C GLU A 720 22.33 7.41 8.08
N THR A 721 22.74 7.49 6.81
CA THR A 721 23.94 6.80 6.31
C THR A 721 25.22 7.53 6.77
N LEU A 722 26.36 6.92 6.51
CA LEU A 722 27.67 7.51 6.86
C LEU A 722 27.87 8.91 6.26
N ILE A 723 27.37 9.17 5.05
CA ILE A 723 27.45 10.47 4.39
C ILE A 723 26.29 11.40 4.76
N GLY A 724 25.26 10.91 5.47
CA GLY A 724 24.15 11.71 5.98
C GLY A 724 22.86 11.65 5.18
N ARG A 725 22.70 10.66 4.29
CA ARG A 725 21.42 10.40 3.65
C ARG A 725 20.41 9.95 4.70
N LYS A 726 19.24 10.59 4.77
CA LYS A 726 18.20 10.31 5.76
C LYS A 726 17.24 9.24 5.28
N ARG A 727 16.82 8.35 6.21
CA ARG A 727 15.70 7.44 6.05
C ARG A 727 14.72 7.64 7.19
N TYR A 728 13.54 8.17 6.91
CA TYR A 728 12.49 8.33 7.90
C TYR A 728 11.88 6.98 8.28
N VAL A 729 11.65 6.77 9.58
CA VAL A 729 11.12 5.52 10.16
C VAL A 729 9.94 5.87 11.05
N ARG A 730 8.85 6.29 10.44
CA ARG A 730 7.62 6.72 11.12
C ARG A 730 6.94 5.55 11.85
N GLU A 731 7.18 4.33 11.41
CA GLU A 731 6.69 3.07 11.97
C GLU A 731 7.09 2.87 13.44
N LEU A 732 8.20 3.46 13.90
CA LEU A 732 8.64 3.37 15.30
C LEU A 732 7.67 4.02 16.29
N ASN A 733 6.89 4.99 15.83
CA ASN A 733 5.92 5.73 16.64
C ASN A 733 4.51 5.10 16.61
N SER A 734 4.34 3.98 15.88
CA SER A 734 3.06 3.27 15.83
C SER A 734 2.73 2.58 17.16
N SER A 735 1.46 2.63 17.55
CA SER A 735 0.91 1.85 18.67
C SER A 735 0.80 0.36 18.33
N ASN A 736 0.76 0.00 17.05
CA ASN A 736 0.71 -1.38 16.60
C ASN A 736 2.08 -2.06 16.73
N PHE A 737 2.14 -3.11 17.56
CA PHE A 737 3.37 -3.84 17.83
C PHE A 737 4.06 -4.39 16.58
N GLN A 738 3.31 -4.91 15.60
CA GLN A 738 3.88 -5.46 14.37
C GLN A 738 4.49 -4.37 13.48
N ILE A 739 3.83 -3.21 13.36
CA ILE A 739 4.33 -2.05 12.62
C ILE A 739 5.58 -1.50 13.31
N LYS A 740 5.54 -1.36 14.63
CA LYS A 740 6.70 -0.91 15.42
C LYS A 740 7.90 -1.87 15.31
N ALA A 741 7.66 -3.17 15.32
CA ALA A 741 8.69 -4.18 15.11
C ALA A 741 9.29 -4.10 13.69
N ALA A 742 8.46 -3.85 12.67
CA ALA A 742 8.94 -3.57 11.31
C ALA A 742 9.79 -2.28 11.28
N GLY A 743 9.36 -1.21 11.97
CA GLY A 743 10.12 0.03 12.13
C GLY A 743 11.50 -0.19 12.74
N LYS A 744 11.62 -1.02 13.78
CA LYS A 744 12.92 -1.36 14.36
C LYS A 744 13.85 -2.00 13.34
N ARG A 745 13.37 -2.96 12.54
CA ARG A 745 14.16 -3.59 11.48
C ARG A 745 14.60 -2.59 10.40
N ILE A 746 13.71 -1.69 9.99
CA ILE A 746 14.05 -0.62 9.04
C ILE A 746 15.14 0.29 9.63
N ALA A 747 15.01 0.69 10.89
CA ALA A 747 15.98 1.56 11.55
C ALA A 747 17.39 0.93 11.63
N MET A 748 17.48 -0.35 11.96
CA MET A 748 18.75 -1.07 12.04
C MET A 748 19.41 -1.26 10.68
N ASN A 749 18.63 -1.61 9.66
CA ASN A 749 19.14 -1.95 8.33
C ASN A 749 19.49 -0.72 7.49
N ALA A 750 18.70 0.35 7.54
CA ALA A 750 18.82 1.48 6.62
C ALA A 750 20.20 2.19 6.64
N PRO A 751 20.85 2.44 7.78
CA PRO A 751 22.19 3.04 7.80
C PRO A 751 23.25 2.16 7.13
N ILE A 752 23.16 0.84 7.30
CA ILE A 752 24.13 -0.12 6.79
C ILE A 752 23.95 -0.27 5.28
N GLN A 753 22.75 -0.62 4.85
CA GLN A 753 22.41 -0.83 3.45
C GLN A 753 22.50 0.45 2.63
N GLY A 754 22.07 1.59 3.20
CA GLY A 754 22.15 2.88 2.55
C GLY A 754 23.61 3.36 2.38
N THR A 755 24.47 3.16 3.38
CA THR A 755 25.90 3.45 3.25
C THR A 755 26.57 2.58 2.18
N ALA A 756 26.20 1.30 2.09
CA ALA A 756 26.68 0.41 1.03
C ALA A 756 26.26 0.92 -0.37
N ALA A 757 25.02 1.40 -0.49
CA ALA A 757 24.51 1.99 -1.73
C ALA A 757 25.24 3.30 -2.10
N ASP A 758 25.49 4.16 -1.13
CA ASP A 758 26.25 5.39 -1.33
C ASP A 758 27.70 5.11 -1.79
N ILE A 759 28.36 4.13 -1.18
CA ILE A 759 29.72 3.70 -1.59
C ILE A 759 29.69 3.18 -3.03
N MET A 760 28.70 2.39 -3.41
CA MET A 760 28.56 1.87 -4.77
C MET A 760 28.39 3.01 -5.78
N LYS A 761 27.49 3.98 -5.52
CA LYS A 761 27.30 5.14 -6.39
C LYS A 761 28.59 5.97 -6.56
N ILE A 762 29.29 6.23 -5.46
CA ILE A 762 30.58 6.93 -5.50
C ILE A 762 31.62 6.15 -6.32
N ALA A 763 31.65 4.83 -6.19
CA ALA A 763 32.52 3.98 -6.98
C ALA A 763 32.20 4.01 -8.49
N MET A 764 30.90 4.01 -8.85
CA MET A 764 30.46 4.15 -10.24
C MET A 764 30.88 5.49 -10.83
N ILE A 765 30.68 6.60 -10.10
CA ILE A 765 31.08 7.94 -10.52
C ILE A 765 32.60 7.99 -10.77
N ARG A 766 33.40 7.46 -9.85
CA ARG A 766 34.87 7.41 -10.01
C ARG A 766 35.29 6.50 -11.14
N ALA A 767 34.67 5.33 -11.31
CA ALA A 767 35.01 4.41 -12.39
C ALA A 767 34.80 5.03 -13.77
N VAL A 768 33.67 5.70 -13.99
CA VAL A 768 33.35 6.39 -15.25
C VAL A 768 34.32 7.54 -15.52
N SER A 769 34.67 8.32 -14.50
CA SER A 769 35.62 9.40 -14.61
C SER A 769 36.99 8.96 -15.09
N TYR A 770 37.42 7.73 -14.75
CA TYR A 770 38.75 7.21 -15.09
C TYR A 770 38.83 6.45 -16.40
N THR A 771 37.73 5.87 -16.89
CA THR A 771 37.81 4.79 -17.87
C THR A 771 36.89 4.90 -19.09
N HIS A 772 35.93 5.83 -19.13
CA HIS A 772 34.82 5.80 -20.09
C HIS A 772 34.16 4.40 -20.18
N LEU A 773 34.18 3.65 -19.07
CA LEU A 773 33.63 2.29 -19.00
C LEU A 773 32.12 2.36 -18.74
N THR A 774 31.36 1.89 -19.69
CA THR A 774 29.98 1.47 -19.46
C THR A 774 30.00 0.16 -18.67
N LEU A 775 29.75 0.26 -17.37
CA LEU A 775 29.59 -0.91 -16.51
C LEU A 775 28.11 -1.12 -16.27
N PRO A 776 27.44 -2.09 -16.95
CA PRO A 776 26.15 -2.55 -16.46
C PRO A 776 26.40 -3.27 -15.14
N THR A 777 25.94 -2.68 -14.05
CA THR A 777 25.88 -3.36 -12.75
C THR A 777 24.81 -4.43 -12.79
N ILE A 778 25.19 -5.63 -13.08
CA ILE A 778 24.37 -6.85 -12.91
C ILE A 778 24.87 -7.50 -11.62
N GLU A 779 24.26 -7.24 -10.48
CA GLU A 779 24.42 -8.02 -9.25
C GLU A 779 23.55 -9.27 -9.24
#